data_c0e334c453583d27e1fce76f526c55cb
#
_entry.id   c0e334c453583d27e1fce76f526c55cb
#
_cell.length_a   1.000
_cell.length_b   1.000
_cell.length_c   1.000
_cell.angle_alpha   90.00
_cell.angle_beta   90.00
_cell.angle_gamma   90.00
#
_symmetry.space_group_name_H-M   'P 1'
#
loop_
_entity.id
_entity.type
_entity.pdbx_description
1 polymer ?
#
loop_
_entity_poly.entity_id
_entity_poly.type
_entity_poly.pdbx_seq_one_letter_code
_entity_poly.pdbx_strand_id
1 'polypeptide(L)'
;MGIGKKFDNLQYVKYNCSIMMKKRVRIGCVVDYLISDYSESLVRGAAEFCREKNIELLILPIGTLRSGSGHFTYQMLSVASHINSKNVDGVLFPTGTQMFNVDNDFLSSYLKSYNIKTVCLSYPVKDIPSLMVDCKTGFKSAIEHLIVDHGYRKLALMTVCGKSQEVRDRENIFYETLAEHGIEKEAVISFHGDFTNYSAHDLLYTYLKDCQVNMKHHGFDAIVALNDDSAFGCMKALKEAGFRIPEDVAVIGFDDIPRGVFEKPSLTTVSQQVGKQGYIAASLLYDSIMGKEIPMISEIPSVCKIRHSCGCRKDKCSFSSPYMEKSFDSTYRLKDEHVSQWFVSKDRLINAVRLYTTGNEEITLSELKLILNDKLRFFDIPGAAIVLYENPIDKPVCFDYFHLPKQAYIFSAYDNATGFETNSETAEVVFNPNEGFLPNDILKTGEEPLVVYELYHGSLHYGYAVIKIPVMELYTFDILIQTLATFFSYAYNNNLAMQEKNLFDQKYNKLMDIAITDELTGIRNRRGFMNLAESVMNVAHSMNQKGMMIFCDMDGLKKINDNFGHEEGDKAIIAESNILKKVFGEKYVLGRIGGDEFAVLATEMTEKEFLKCKKTVDTLCANWTKKNGNLYKLSISMGFQEFPSHDGGYGFRILLSEADAKLYIEKQEKKKKRK
;
A
#
# COMPACT_ATOMS: atom_id res chain seq x y z
N MET A 1 -2.03 -16.02 -18.05
CA MET A 1 -1.44 -15.68 -19.37
C MET A 1 -1.41 -14.18 -19.51
N GLY A 2 -0.19 -13.66 -19.67
CA GLY A 2 0.29 -12.32 -19.38
C GLY A 2 -0.50 -11.14 -19.93
N ILE A 3 -0.49 -10.10 -19.12
CA ILE A 3 -0.89 -8.70 -19.39
C ILE A 3 0.15 -7.99 -20.32
N GLY A 4 0.94 -8.75 -21.06
CA GLY A 4 2.11 -8.30 -21.82
C GLY A 4 1.85 -7.63 -23.18
N LYS A 5 0.71 -7.00 -23.46
CA LYS A 5 0.46 -6.42 -24.80
C LYS A 5 -0.23 -5.05 -24.84
N LYS A 6 -0.08 -4.19 -23.83
CA LYS A 6 -0.64 -2.83 -23.92
C LYS A 6 0.37 -1.68 -23.71
N PHE A 7 1.66 -1.97 -23.64
CA PHE A 7 2.69 -0.92 -23.43
C PHE A 7 3.42 -0.47 -24.70
N ASP A 8 2.97 -0.87 -25.90
CA ASP A 8 3.71 -0.59 -27.15
C ASP A 8 3.57 0.87 -27.69
N ASN A 9 2.84 1.77 -27.00
CA ASN A 9 2.64 3.16 -27.47
C ASN A 9 2.93 4.26 -26.44
N LEU A 10 3.64 3.97 -25.34
CA LEU A 10 4.06 5.00 -24.40
C LEU A 10 5.47 5.49 -24.77
N GLN A 11 5.63 6.80 -24.96
CA GLN A 11 6.94 7.44 -25.16
C GLN A 11 7.76 7.30 -23.88
N TYR A 12 8.68 6.33 -23.85
CA TYR A 12 9.63 6.14 -22.76
C TYR A 12 10.68 7.25 -22.81
N VAL A 13 10.72 8.09 -21.81
CA VAL A 13 11.88 8.98 -21.59
C VAL A 13 12.92 8.19 -20.81
N LYS A 14 13.93 7.68 -21.51
CA LYS A 14 15.16 7.18 -20.86
C LYS A 14 15.94 8.39 -20.35
N TYR A 15 15.90 8.62 -19.05
CA TYR A 15 16.80 9.57 -18.42
C TYR A 15 18.23 9.02 -18.46
N ASN A 16 19.04 9.56 -19.37
CA ASN A 16 20.50 9.36 -19.33
C ASN A 16 21.08 10.36 -18.32
N CYS A 17 21.49 9.84 -17.17
CA CYS A 17 22.13 10.61 -16.11
C CYS A 17 23.58 10.93 -16.50
N SER A 18 23.85 12.14 -16.98
CA SER A 18 25.20 12.64 -17.17
C SER A 18 25.30 14.15 -16.90
N ILE A 19 25.19 14.51 -15.61
CA ILE A 19 25.85 15.71 -15.08
C ILE A 19 26.47 15.28 -13.76
N MET A 20 27.81 15.21 -13.69
CA MET A 20 28.56 14.95 -12.46
C MET A 20 28.40 16.14 -11.50
N MET A 21 27.28 16.25 -10.80
CA MET A 21 27.29 16.93 -9.51
C MET A 21 28.08 16.06 -8.54
N LYS A 22 28.99 16.65 -7.78
CA LYS A 22 29.76 15.96 -6.73
C LYS A 22 28.73 15.30 -5.79
N LYS A 23 28.60 13.99 -5.85
CA LYS A 23 27.61 13.22 -5.08
C LYS A 23 27.83 13.53 -3.60
N ARG A 24 26.82 14.03 -2.91
CA ARG A 24 26.85 14.18 -1.45
C ARG A 24 27.01 12.80 -0.82
N VAL A 25 27.71 12.72 0.30
CA VAL A 25 27.74 11.52 1.11
C VAL A 25 26.34 11.25 1.62
N ARG A 26 25.88 10.00 1.53
CA ARG A 26 24.60 9.57 2.06
C ARG A 26 24.79 8.47 3.08
N ILE A 27 24.28 8.69 4.29
CA ILE A 27 24.28 7.72 5.41
C ILE A 27 22.89 7.08 5.49
N GLY A 28 22.85 5.74 5.50
CA GLY A 28 21.68 4.97 5.86
C GLY A 28 21.58 4.84 7.38
N CYS A 29 20.43 5.15 7.95
CA CYS A 29 20.13 4.87 9.36
C CYS A 29 19.04 3.80 9.41
N VAL A 30 19.43 2.59 9.74
CA VAL A 30 18.50 1.48 9.94
C VAL A 30 17.79 1.69 11.28
N VAL A 31 16.49 1.43 11.29
CA VAL A 31 15.67 1.36 12.50
C VAL A 31 14.78 0.14 12.44
N ASP A 32 14.32 -0.35 13.59
CA ASP A 32 13.34 -1.44 13.65
C ASP A 32 11.96 -0.93 13.20
N TYR A 33 11.39 -0.01 13.94
CA TYR A 33 10.10 0.62 13.64
C TYR A 33 10.19 2.13 13.81
N LEU A 34 9.42 2.89 13.04
CA LEU A 34 9.36 4.36 13.18
C LEU A 34 8.62 4.80 14.45
N ILE A 35 7.78 3.94 15.02
CA ILE A 35 6.94 4.22 16.20
C ILE A 35 7.70 4.13 17.54
N SER A 36 8.99 3.85 17.53
CA SER A 36 9.80 3.65 18.72
C SER A 36 10.47 4.96 19.16
N ASP A 37 10.34 5.36 20.43
CA ASP A 37 11.05 6.50 21.02
C ASP A 37 12.57 6.35 20.88
N TYR A 38 13.07 5.12 20.93
CA TYR A 38 14.46 4.79 20.66
C TYR A 38 14.86 5.17 19.23
N SER A 39 14.11 4.70 18.24
CA SER A 39 14.37 4.98 16.83
C SER A 39 14.30 6.48 16.54
N GLU A 40 13.30 7.19 17.07
CA GLU A 40 13.17 8.63 16.88
C GLU A 40 14.36 9.38 17.48
N SER A 41 14.78 9.04 18.70
CA SER A 41 15.92 9.67 19.37
C SER A 41 17.23 9.42 18.63
N LEU A 42 17.44 8.18 18.15
CA LEU A 42 18.61 7.79 17.37
C LEU A 42 18.71 8.57 16.05
N VAL A 43 17.61 8.61 15.31
CA VAL A 43 17.51 9.32 14.01
C VAL A 43 17.72 10.81 14.22
N ARG A 44 17.18 11.41 15.29
CA ARG A 44 17.36 12.82 15.61
C ARG A 44 18.82 13.18 15.79
N GLY A 45 19.57 12.39 16.56
CA GLY A 45 21.01 12.62 16.74
C GLY A 45 21.81 12.42 15.44
N ALA A 46 21.51 11.40 14.68
CA ALA A 46 22.16 11.19 13.37
C ALA A 46 21.85 12.33 12.39
N ALA A 47 20.60 12.81 12.36
CA ALA A 47 20.16 13.91 11.50
C ALA A 47 20.84 15.24 11.88
N GLU A 48 21.06 15.50 13.18
CA GLU A 48 21.78 16.67 13.66
C GLU A 48 23.22 16.71 13.10
N PHE A 49 23.97 15.61 13.24
CA PHE A 49 25.30 15.48 12.66
C PHE A 49 25.28 15.62 11.12
N CYS A 50 24.35 14.94 10.45
CA CYS A 50 24.23 14.98 8.99
C CYS A 50 23.95 16.40 8.48
N ARG A 51 23.10 17.17 9.18
CA ARG A 51 22.81 18.56 8.86
C ARG A 51 24.05 19.44 9.00
N GLU A 52 24.81 19.31 10.10
CA GLU A 52 26.05 20.07 10.32
C GLU A 52 27.11 19.82 9.25
N LYS A 53 27.20 18.60 8.75
CA LYS A 53 28.16 18.18 7.73
C LYS A 53 27.65 18.22 6.29
N ASN A 54 26.40 18.64 6.08
CA ASN A 54 25.74 18.65 4.78
C ASN A 54 25.73 17.26 4.11
N ILE A 55 25.39 16.24 4.90
CA ILE A 55 25.27 14.83 4.54
C ILE A 55 23.78 14.49 4.37
N GLU A 56 23.46 13.60 3.45
CA GLU A 56 22.11 13.08 3.28
C GLU A 56 21.85 11.93 4.25
N LEU A 57 20.73 11.97 4.96
CA LEU A 57 20.29 10.88 5.82
C LEU A 57 19.13 10.13 5.19
N LEU A 58 19.29 8.81 5.03
CA LEU A 58 18.26 7.90 4.55
C LEU A 58 17.83 6.98 5.70
N ILE A 59 16.59 7.08 6.15
CA ILE A 59 16.03 6.26 7.21
C ILE A 59 15.42 5.01 6.60
N LEU A 60 15.75 3.85 7.15
CA LEU A 60 15.42 2.52 6.64
C LEU A 60 14.78 1.68 7.75
N PRO A 61 13.44 1.70 7.89
CA PRO A 61 12.73 0.86 8.85
C PRO A 61 12.62 -0.57 8.31
N ILE A 62 13.47 -1.47 8.81
CA ILE A 62 13.54 -2.86 8.32
C ILE A 62 12.78 -3.87 9.18
N GLY A 63 12.17 -3.46 10.28
CA GLY A 63 11.62 -4.38 11.27
C GLY A 63 12.71 -5.15 12.02
N THR A 64 12.35 -6.33 12.55
CA THR A 64 13.26 -7.20 13.29
C THR A 64 13.62 -8.41 12.45
N LEU A 65 14.92 -8.67 12.30
CA LEU A 65 15.43 -9.84 11.57
C LEU A 65 14.89 -11.15 12.17
N ARG A 66 14.47 -12.07 11.31
CA ARG A 66 13.95 -13.41 11.69
C ARG A 66 12.84 -13.36 12.75
N SER A 67 12.05 -12.30 12.79
CA SER A 67 10.90 -12.24 13.67
C SER A 67 9.84 -13.25 13.21
N GLY A 68 9.56 -14.26 14.06
CA GLY A 68 8.51 -15.25 13.79
C GLY A 68 7.09 -14.78 14.15
N SER A 69 6.93 -13.57 14.63
CA SER A 69 5.71 -13.11 15.29
C SER A 69 4.62 -12.53 14.37
N GLY A 70 4.84 -12.45 13.05
CA GLY A 70 3.85 -11.88 12.14
C GLY A 70 3.83 -12.51 10.76
N HIS A 71 2.64 -12.70 10.19
CA HIS A 71 2.50 -13.30 8.86
C HIS A 71 3.15 -12.48 7.73
N PHE A 72 3.47 -11.18 7.97
CA PHE A 72 3.95 -10.26 6.94
C PHE A 72 5.19 -9.44 7.34
N THR A 73 5.90 -9.83 8.40
CA THR A 73 7.12 -9.11 8.87
C THR A 73 8.24 -9.08 7.83
N TYR A 74 8.27 -10.04 6.90
CA TYR A 74 9.22 -10.05 5.79
C TYR A 74 9.09 -8.84 4.85
N GLN A 75 7.90 -8.22 4.80
CA GLN A 75 7.66 -7.07 3.93
C GLN A 75 8.48 -5.85 4.37
N MET A 76 8.64 -5.66 5.68
CA MET A 76 9.52 -4.61 6.19
C MET A 76 10.99 -4.89 5.87
N LEU A 77 11.39 -6.16 5.79
CA LEU A 77 12.76 -6.54 5.43
C LEU A 77 13.09 -6.17 3.97
N SER A 78 12.09 -5.95 3.11
CA SER A 78 12.34 -5.50 1.74
C SER A 78 13.03 -4.14 1.67
N VAL A 79 12.82 -3.26 2.68
CA VAL A 79 13.56 -2.00 2.83
C VAL A 79 15.06 -2.24 2.90
N ALA A 80 15.50 -3.34 3.52
CA ALA A 80 16.92 -3.68 3.60
C ALA A 80 17.59 -3.92 2.22
N SER A 81 16.81 -4.22 1.18
CA SER A 81 17.30 -4.34 -0.20
C SER A 81 17.79 -3.01 -0.78
N HIS A 82 17.37 -1.90 -0.18
CA HIS A 82 17.88 -0.57 -0.53
C HIS A 82 19.26 -0.27 0.09
N ILE A 83 19.77 -1.12 1.00
CA ILE A 83 21.10 -1.01 1.58
C ILE A 83 22.12 -1.54 0.55
N ASN A 84 22.61 -0.68 -0.30
CA ASN A 84 23.62 -1.01 -1.31
C ASN A 84 24.46 0.23 -1.65
N SER A 85 25.62 0.06 -2.28
CA SER A 85 26.57 1.14 -2.60
C SER A 85 26.05 2.18 -3.62
N LYS A 86 24.90 1.95 -4.24
CA LYS A 86 24.23 2.93 -5.12
C LYS A 86 23.41 3.90 -4.30
N ASN A 87 22.84 3.43 -3.19
CA ASN A 87 21.91 4.17 -2.36
C ASN A 87 22.57 4.85 -1.16
N VAL A 88 23.56 4.21 -0.53
CA VAL A 88 24.23 4.72 0.68
C VAL A 88 25.73 4.48 0.64
N ASP A 89 26.51 5.39 1.21
CA ASP A 89 27.96 5.26 1.31
C ASP A 89 28.36 4.55 2.61
N GLY A 90 27.46 4.51 3.60
CA GLY A 90 27.61 3.78 4.86
C GLY A 90 26.29 3.63 5.60
N VAL A 91 26.26 2.75 6.60
CA VAL A 91 25.04 2.39 7.33
C VAL A 91 25.28 2.41 8.85
N LEU A 92 24.35 3.00 9.59
CA LEU A 92 24.16 2.86 11.02
C LEU A 92 23.18 1.71 11.28
N PHE A 93 23.57 0.75 12.12
CA PHE A 93 22.77 -0.44 12.35
C PHE A 93 22.54 -0.69 13.85
N PRO A 94 21.30 -0.56 14.38
CA PRO A 94 20.97 -0.75 15.78
C PRO A 94 20.89 -2.25 16.10
N THR A 95 22.00 -2.83 16.53
CA THR A 95 22.11 -4.27 16.79
C THR A 95 21.37 -4.73 18.04
N GLY A 96 21.17 -3.85 19.03
CA GLY A 96 20.45 -4.19 20.25
C GLY A 96 19.03 -4.68 20.00
N THR A 97 18.30 -4.06 19.07
CA THR A 97 16.92 -4.45 18.71
C THR A 97 16.85 -5.70 17.81
N GLN A 98 17.97 -6.09 17.19
CA GLN A 98 18.03 -7.20 16.24
C GLN A 98 18.48 -8.53 16.84
N MET A 99 19.19 -8.51 17.98
CA MET A 99 19.80 -9.68 18.61
C MET A 99 18.81 -10.65 19.30
N PHE A 100 17.51 -10.36 19.28
CA PHE A 100 16.52 -11.26 19.89
C PHE A 100 16.35 -12.59 19.15
N ASN A 101 16.49 -12.56 17.80
CA ASN A 101 16.19 -13.69 16.93
C ASN A 101 17.40 -14.19 16.13
N VAL A 102 18.55 -13.52 16.24
CA VAL A 102 19.76 -13.83 15.49
C VAL A 102 20.99 -13.80 16.40
N ASP A 103 21.98 -14.61 16.08
CA ASP A 103 23.27 -14.61 16.77
C ASP A 103 24.27 -13.64 16.12
N ASN A 104 25.41 -13.44 16.80
CA ASN A 104 26.44 -12.52 16.37
C ASN A 104 27.13 -12.95 15.06
N ASP A 105 27.34 -14.25 14.83
CA ASP A 105 27.98 -14.75 13.63
C ASP A 105 27.08 -14.56 12.40
N PHE A 106 25.78 -14.80 12.55
CA PHE A 106 24.79 -14.50 11.51
C PHE A 106 24.78 -13.00 11.21
N LEU A 107 24.68 -12.16 12.23
CA LEU A 107 24.59 -10.69 12.06
C LEU A 107 25.85 -10.13 11.41
N SER A 108 27.04 -10.60 11.82
CA SER A 108 28.32 -10.24 11.19
C SER A 108 28.33 -10.61 9.68
N SER A 109 27.90 -11.81 9.36
CA SER A 109 27.83 -12.29 7.97
C SER A 109 26.80 -11.50 7.15
N TYR A 110 25.64 -11.24 7.72
CA TYR A 110 24.57 -10.46 7.11
C TYR A 110 25.02 -9.01 6.79
N LEU A 111 25.61 -8.32 7.75
CA LEU A 111 26.08 -6.95 7.55
C LEU A 111 27.26 -6.87 6.55
N LYS A 112 28.18 -7.84 6.59
CA LYS A 112 29.29 -7.92 5.61
C LYS A 112 28.81 -8.19 4.18
N SER A 113 27.66 -8.85 4.02
CA SER A 113 27.09 -9.14 2.69
C SER A 113 26.75 -7.88 1.89
N TYR A 114 26.42 -6.76 2.56
CA TYR A 114 26.18 -5.48 1.89
C TYR A 114 27.41 -4.83 1.29
N ASN A 115 28.61 -5.21 1.75
CA ASN A 115 29.89 -4.64 1.32
C ASN A 115 29.92 -3.10 1.41
N ILE A 116 29.39 -2.56 2.50
CA ILE A 116 29.29 -1.12 2.80
C ILE A 116 29.89 -0.85 4.16
N LYS A 117 30.46 0.35 4.36
CA LYS A 117 30.91 0.79 5.68
C LYS A 117 29.75 0.77 6.67
N THR A 118 29.94 0.09 7.80
CA THR A 118 28.89 -0.09 8.81
C THR A 118 29.42 0.30 10.19
N VAL A 119 28.60 0.97 10.97
CA VAL A 119 28.79 1.16 12.41
C VAL A 119 27.58 0.60 13.13
N CYS A 120 27.81 -0.35 14.03
CA CYS A 120 26.78 -0.97 14.86
C CYS A 120 26.54 -0.15 16.13
N LEU A 121 25.30 -0.22 16.67
CA LEU A 121 24.92 0.47 17.91
C LEU A 121 24.38 -0.51 18.93
N SER A 122 24.62 -0.21 20.20
CA SER A 122 24.12 -0.90 21.39
C SER A 122 24.75 -2.26 21.67
N TYR A 123 25.09 -3.07 20.67
CA TYR A 123 25.69 -4.38 20.86
C TYR A 123 26.88 -4.61 19.90
N PRO A 124 28.01 -5.16 20.36
CA PRO A 124 29.19 -5.34 19.53
C PRO A 124 28.98 -6.49 18.54
N VAL A 125 29.30 -6.24 17.28
CA VAL A 125 29.30 -7.26 16.23
C VAL A 125 30.74 -7.57 15.82
N LYS A 126 31.02 -8.86 15.67
CA LYS A 126 32.35 -9.36 15.31
C LYS A 126 32.87 -8.69 14.02
N ASP A 127 34.06 -8.14 14.10
CA ASP A 127 34.77 -7.48 12.98
C ASP A 127 34.05 -6.27 12.38
N ILE A 128 33.11 -5.64 13.12
CA ILE A 128 32.42 -4.44 12.68
C ILE A 128 32.52 -3.38 13.79
N PRO A 129 32.94 -2.14 13.46
CA PRO A 129 32.97 -1.05 14.43
C PRO A 129 31.64 -0.86 15.14
N SER A 130 31.66 -0.76 16.46
CA SER A 130 30.47 -0.73 17.29
C SER A 130 30.55 0.37 18.33
N LEU A 131 29.46 1.11 18.49
CA LEU A 131 29.27 2.10 19.53
C LEU A 131 28.39 1.51 20.64
N MET A 132 28.96 1.37 21.83
CA MET A 132 28.34 0.78 23.00
C MET A 132 27.88 1.83 23.98
N VAL A 133 26.91 1.47 24.82
CA VAL A 133 26.55 2.23 26.00
C VAL A 133 27.11 1.52 27.21
N ASP A 134 27.93 2.23 28.02
CA ASP A 134 28.27 1.77 29.35
C ASP A 134 27.05 1.94 30.26
N CYS A 135 26.23 0.92 30.34
CA CYS A 135 25.05 0.90 31.22
C CYS A 135 25.45 0.94 32.71
N LYS A 136 26.65 0.44 33.05
CA LYS A 136 27.11 0.31 34.45
C LYS A 136 27.20 1.66 35.14
N THR A 137 27.79 2.64 34.48
CA THR A 137 28.10 3.95 35.09
C THR A 137 26.82 4.66 35.57
N GLY A 138 25.84 4.88 34.74
CA GLY A 138 24.60 5.56 35.11
C GLY A 138 23.70 4.74 36.01
N PHE A 139 23.59 3.43 35.75
CA PHE A 139 22.70 2.56 36.51
C PHE A 139 23.22 2.32 37.93
N LYS A 140 24.52 2.06 38.06
CA LYS A 140 25.17 2.03 39.39
C LYS A 140 24.93 3.34 40.15
N SER A 141 25.14 4.48 39.50
CA SER A 141 24.90 5.78 40.10
C SER A 141 23.45 5.97 40.57
N ALA A 142 22.45 5.47 39.80
CA ALA A 142 21.05 5.54 40.20
C ALA A 142 20.72 4.69 41.42
N ILE A 143 21.32 3.49 41.53
CA ILE A 143 21.14 2.60 42.67
C ILE A 143 21.87 3.17 43.93
N GLU A 144 23.11 3.65 43.77
CA GLU A 144 23.86 4.31 44.83
C GLU A 144 23.11 5.54 45.34
N HIS A 145 22.47 6.31 44.47
CA HIS A 145 21.64 7.44 44.85
C HIS A 145 20.50 7.05 45.81
N LEU A 146 19.80 5.93 45.55
CA LEU A 146 18.79 5.42 46.47
C LEU A 146 19.41 5.02 47.85
N ILE A 147 20.56 4.37 47.80
CA ILE A 147 21.21 3.82 49.03
C ILE A 147 21.90 4.90 49.83
N VAL A 148 22.74 5.74 49.19
CA VAL A 148 23.62 6.70 49.84
C VAL A 148 22.91 8.02 50.11
N ASP A 149 22.28 8.61 49.06
CA ASP A 149 21.69 9.95 49.17
C ASP A 149 20.32 9.93 49.86
N HIS A 150 19.53 8.83 49.71
CA HIS A 150 18.22 8.68 50.33
C HIS A 150 18.19 7.73 51.53
N GLY A 151 19.20 6.89 51.68
CA GLY A 151 19.30 5.96 52.83
C GLY A 151 18.38 4.75 52.73
N TYR A 152 17.83 4.44 51.56
CA TYR A 152 17.00 3.26 51.36
C TYR A 152 17.81 1.98 51.47
N ARG A 153 17.28 0.98 52.18
CA ARG A 153 17.96 -0.29 52.42
C ARG A 153 17.20 -1.52 51.95
N LYS A 154 15.90 -1.38 51.74
CA LYS A 154 15.04 -2.44 51.23
C LYS A 154 14.64 -2.10 49.82
N LEU A 155 15.31 -2.72 48.87
CA LEU A 155 15.03 -2.48 47.46
C LEU A 155 14.27 -3.65 46.85
N ALA A 156 13.35 -3.36 45.95
CA ALA A 156 12.73 -4.34 45.09
C ALA A 156 13.22 -4.16 43.65
N LEU A 157 13.33 -5.27 42.94
CA LEU A 157 13.71 -5.30 41.53
C LEU A 157 12.52 -5.71 40.65
N MET A 158 12.13 -4.87 39.69
CA MET A 158 11.24 -5.24 38.62
C MET A 158 12.08 -5.61 37.41
N THR A 159 12.25 -6.91 37.20
CA THR A 159 13.01 -7.50 36.08
C THR A 159 12.13 -8.25 35.11
N VAL A 160 12.71 -9.01 34.19
CA VAL A 160 12.02 -9.67 33.10
C VAL A 160 12.32 -11.16 33.03
N CYS A 161 11.33 -11.97 32.69
CA CYS A 161 11.52 -13.36 32.34
C CYS A 161 12.17 -13.47 30.95
N GLY A 162 13.51 -13.49 30.88
CA GLY A 162 14.19 -13.58 29.60
C GLY A 162 15.67 -13.91 29.67
N LYS A 163 16.22 -14.37 28.55
CA LYS A 163 17.65 -14.72 28.42
C LYS A 163 18.47 -13.62 27.73
N SER A 164 17.93 -12.41 27.61
CA SER A 164 18.64 -11.28 27.01
C SER A 164 19.91 -10.99 27.80
N GLN A 165 21.03 -10.75 27.11
CA GLN A 165 22.28 -10.38 27.74
C GLN A 165 22.15 -9.04 28.49
N GLU A 166 21.43 -8.12 27.92
CA GLU A 166 21.17 -6.79 28.51
C GLU A 166 20.43 -6.87 29.83
N VAL A 167 19.46 -7.75 29.99
CA VAL A 167 18.76 -8.01 31.25
C VAL A 167 19.77 -8.54 32.31
N ARG A 168 20.55 -9.57 31.92
CA ARG A 168 21.57 -10.14 32.83
C ARG A 168 22.60 -9.11 33.28
N ASP A 169 23.03 -8.26 32.35
CA ASP A 169 24.03 -7.23 32.66
C ASP A 169 23.46 -6.21 33.68
N ARG A 170 22.23 -5.74 33.48
CA ARG A 170 21.54 -4.83 34.42
C ARG A 170 21.28 -5.51 35.76
N GLU A 171 20.85 -6.77 35.80
CA GLU A 171 20.69 -7.53 37.04
C GLU A 171 22.01 -7.70 37.79
N ASN A 172 23.08 -8.01 37.07
CA ASN A 172 24.42 -8.13 37.68
C ASN A 172 24.87 -6.79 38.29
N ILE A 173 24.73 -5.69 37.54
CA ILE A 173 25.07 -4.35 38.04
C ILE A 173 24.26 -4.04 39.30
N PHE A 174 22.96 -4.36 39.31
CA PHE A 174 22.10 -4.14 40.48
C PHE A 174 22.59 -4.91 41.69
N TYR A 175 22.79 -6.23 41.59
CA TYR A 175 23.23 -7.03 42.73
C TYR A 175 24.67 -6.76 43.16
N GLU A 176 25.59 -6.49 42.23
CA GLU A 176 26.95 -6.07 42.55
C GLU A 176 26.94 -4.77 43.36
N THR A 177 26.16 -3.78 42.96
CA THR A 177 26.03 -2.50 43.65
C THR A 177 25.46 -2.69 45.07
N LEU A 178 24.44 -3.54 45.21
CA LEU A 178 23.88 -3.85 46.55
C LEU A 178 24.91 -4.51 47.46
N ALA A 179 25.69 -5.47 46.95
CA ALA A 179 26.73 -6.16 47.71
C ALA A 179 27.85 -5.19 48.17
N GLU A 180 28.26 -4.23 47.32
CA GLU A 180 29.23 -3.18 47.69
C GLU A 180 28.74 -2.33 48.87
N HIS A 181 27.43 -2.20 49.07
CA HIS A 181 26.81 -1.45 50.17
C HIS A 181 26.27 -2.34 51.30
N GLY A 182 26.64 -3.62 51.32
CA GLY A 182 26.29 -4.57 52.40
C GLY A 182 24.80 -4.97 52.42
N ILE A 183 24.13 -4.94 51.27
CA ILE A 183 22.74 -5.42 51.10
C ILE A 183 22.78 -6.79 50.41
N GLU A 184 22.30 -7.81 51.13
CA GLU A 184 22.29 -9.19 50.63
C GLU A 184 21.23 -9.41 49.56
N LYS A 185 21.53 -10.23 48.57
CA LYS A 185 20.63 -10.56 47.44
C LYS A 185 19.30 -11.14 47.93
N GLU A 186 19.35 -11.95 48.97
CA GLU A 186 18.20 -12.63 49.59
C GLU A 186 17.20 -11.66 50.22
N ALA A 187 17.64 -10.43 50.51
CA ALA A 187 16.79 -9.36 51.05
C ALA A 187 15.97 -8.65 49.95
N VAL A 188 16.25 -8.93 48.67
CA VAL A 188 15.59 -8.28 47.53
C VAL A 188 14.33 -9.04 47.12
N ILE A 189 13.22 -8.31 47.02
CA ILE A 189 11.99 -8.84 46.41
C ILE A 189 12.07 -8.59 44.89
N SER A 190 12.06 -9.67 44.12
CA SER A 190 12.16 -9.58 42.65
C SER A 190 10.85 -9.96 42.00
N PHE A 191 10.37 -9.15 41.02
CA PHE A 191 9.23 -9.38 40.20
C PHE A 191 9.69 -9.61 38.75
N HIS A 192 9.20 -10.67 38.13
CA HIS A 192 9.63 -11.11 36.79
C HIS A 192 8.50 -10.87 35.77
N GLY A 193 8.53 -9.71 35.09
CA GLY A 193 7.58 -9.30 34.05
C GLY A 193 8.04 -9.63 32.62
N ASP A 194 7.59 -8.81 31.68
CA ASP A 194 7.87 -8.93 30.25
C ASP A 194 8.27 -7.60 29.56
N PHE A 195 8.79 -6.65 30.31
CA PHE A 195 9.09 -5.25 29.92
C PHE A 195 7.87 -4.34 29.71
N THR A 196 6.65 -4.85 29.77
CA THR A 196 5.46 -4.02 29.59
C THR A 196 4.96 -3.42 30.89
N ASN A 197 4.32 -2.27 30.80
CA ASN A 197 3.69 -1.63 31.95
C ASN A 197 2.52 -2.47 32.52
N TYR A 198 1.84 -3.26 31.71
CA TYR A 198 0.73 -4.13 32.12
C TYR A 198 1.23 -5.27 33.01
N SER A 199 2.24 -5.99 32.58
CA SER A 199 2.81 -7.09 33.34
C SER A 199 3.39 -6.61 34.68
N ALA A 200 4.14 -5.50 34.67
CA ALA A 200 4.71 -4.91 35.90
C ALA A 200 3.61 -4.44 36.86
N HIS A 201 2.54 -3.82 36.34
CA HIS A 201 1.38 -3.43 37.13
C HIS A 201 0.72 -4.64 37.79
N ASP A 202 0.38 -5.65 37.02
CA ASP A 202 -0.42 -6.78 37.54
C ASP A 202 0.37 -7.59 38.58
N LEU A 203 1.65 -7.81 38.35
CA LEU A 203 2.54 -8.49 39.30
C LEU A 203 2.63 -7.73 40.65
N LEU A 204 2.94 -6.45 40.56
CA LEU A 204 3.10 -5.63 41.78
C LEU A 204 1.76 -5.38 42.48
N TYR A 205 0.68 -5.09 41.73
CA TYR A 205 -0.62 -4.84 42.31
C TYR A 205 -1.14 -6.08 43.07
N THR A 206 -1.02 -7.26 42.44
CA THR A 206 -1.40 -8.53 43.06
C THR A 206 -0.62 -8.76 44.36
N TYR A 207 0.71 -8.53 44.36
CA TYR A 207 1.54 -8.66 45.54
C TYR A 207 1.12 -7.68 46.66
N LEU A 208 0.89 -6.40 46.33
CA LEU A 208 0.49 -5.39 47.30
C LEU A 208 -0.90 -5.69 47.89
N LYS A 209 -1.83 -6.20 47.08
CA LYS A 209 -3.15 -6.62 47.59
C LYS A 209 -3.04 -7.83 48.52
N ASP A 210 -2.19 -8.81 48.21
CA ASP A 210 -1.94 -9.94 49.14
C ASP A 210 -1.36 -9.44 50.48
N CYS A 211 -0.43 -8.52 50.42
CA CYS A 211 0.13 -7.90 51.65
C CYS A 211 -0.94 -7.16 52.46
N GLN A 212 -1.82 -6.40 51.83
CA GLN A 212 -2.92 -5.70 52.50
C GLN A 212 -3.92 -6.66 53.15
N VAL A 213 -4.36 -7.67 52.44
CA VAL A 213 -5.31 -8.69 52.94
C VAL A 213 -4.71 -9.44 54.12
N ASN A 214 -3.45 -9.81 54.05
CA ASN A 214 -2.77 -10.56 55.10
C ASN A 214 -2.13 -9.68 56.18
N MET A 215 -2.36 -8.36 56.17
CA MET A 215 -1.78 -7.37 57.08
C MET A 215 -0.27 -7.43 57.16
N LYS A 216 0.41 -7.73 56.03
CA LYS A 216 1.87 -7.79 55.94
C LYS A 216 2.42 -6.48 55.42
N HIS A 217 3.63 -6.12 55.91
CA HIS A 217 4.37 -5.02 55.30
C HIS A 217 4.85 -5.41 53.90
N HIS A 218 4.78 -4.49 52.94
CA HIS A 218 5.19 -4.75 51.53
C HIS A 218 6.69 -5.04 51.35
N GLY A 219 7.54 -4.68 52.31
CA GLY A 219 8.90 -5.18 52.43
C GLY A 219 9.99 -4.38 51.69
N PHE A 220 9.67 -3.29 51.01
CA PHE A 220 10.63 -2.45 50.29
C PHE A 220 10.38 -0.94 50.47
N ASP A 221 11.46 -0.14 50.36
CA ASP A 221 11.43 1.32 50.41
C ASP A 221 11.45 1.94 49.00
N ALA A 222 12.06 1.23 48.05
CA ALA A 222 12.16 1.68 46.70
C ALA A 222 12.10 0.49 45.69
N ILE A 223 11.60 0.77 44.49
CA ILE A 223 11.58 -0.16 43.35
C ILE A 223 12.55 0.33 42.29
N VAL A 224 13.44 -0.57 41.85
CA VAL A 224 14.31 -0.38 40.68
C VAL A 224 13.72 -1.19 39.54
N ALA A 225 13.28 -0.52 38.50
CA ALA A 225 12.77 -1.18 37.28
C ALA A 225 13.83 -1.17 36.16
N LEU A 226 13.98 -2.28 35.46
CA LEU A 226 14.99 -2.41 34.41
C LEU A 226 14.64 -1.67 33.12
N ASN A 227 13.41 -1.12 33.01
CA ASN A 227 13.02 -0.16 31.97
C ASN A 227 11.91 0.78 32.48
N ASP A 228 11.71 1.90 31.81
CA ASP A 228 10.72 2.92 32.18
C ASP A 228 9.28 2.44 32.05
N ASP A 229 8.95 1.59 31.07
CA ASP A 229 7.59 1.05 30.92
C ASP A 229 7.20 0.20 32.14
N SER A 230 8.09 -0.65 32.63
CA SER A 230 7.86 -1.39 33.88
C SER A 230 7.76 -0.46 35.05
N ALA A 231 8.59 0.62 35.12
CA ALA A 231 8.47 1.62 36.15
C ALA A 231 7.10 2.30 36.19
N PHE A 232 6.52 2.65 35.02
CA PHE A 232 5.16 3.20 34.95
C PHE A 232 4.11 2.22 35.44
N GLY A 233 4.25 0.94 35.11
CA GLY A 233 3.39 -0.12 35.65
C GLY A 233 3.47 -0.18 37.18
N CYS A 234 4.67 -0.13 37.76
CA CYS A 234 4.87 -0.08 39.18
C CYS A 234 4.26 1.17 39.81
N MET A 235 4.46 2.34 39.21
CA MET A 235 3.91 3.60 39.72
C MET A 235 2.38 3.58 39.71
N LYS A 236 1.77 3.00 38.69
CA LYS A 236 0.31 2.81 38.58
C LYS A 236 -0.20 1.86 39.68
N ALA A 237 0.42 0.70 39.83
CA ALA A 237 0.06 -0.29 40.84
C ALA A 237 0.13 0.26 42.27
N LEU A 238 1.22 1.02 42.59
CA LEU A 238 1.38 1.69 43.86
C LEU A 238 0.24 2.68 44.15
N LYS A 239 -0.05 3.56 43.20
CA LYS A 239 -1.13 4.56 43.33
C LYS A 239 -2.50 3.89 43.53
N GLU A 240 -2.82 2.84 42.76
CA GLU A 240 -4.09 2.10 42.89
C GLU A 240 -4.18 1.31 44.19
N ALA A 241 -3.05 0.88 44.75
CA ALA A 241 -2.99 0.26 46.07
C ALA A 241 -2.96 1.27 47.20
N GLY A 242 -2.97 2.60 46.94
CA GLY A 242 -3.03 3.67 47.92
C GLY A 242 -1.70 4.14 48.45
N PHE A 243 -0.57 3.76 47.84
CA PHE A 243 0.77 4.22 48.20
C PHE A 243 1.12 5.55 47.52
N ARG A 244 1.83 6.42 48.24
CA ARG A 244 2.33 7.67 47.72
C ARG A 244 3.76 7.47 47.17
N ILE A 245 4.05 8.08 46.07
CA ILE A 245 5.35 8.07 45.44
C ILE A 245 5.89 9.51 45.50
N PRO A 246 7.02 9.76 46.04
CA PRO A 246 8.02 8.83 46.64
C PRO A 246 7.85 8.58 48.14
N GLU A 247 6.89 9.19 48.82
CA GLU A 247 6.82 9.26 50.29
C GLU A 247 6.72 7.88 50.95
N ASP A 248 6.00 6.93 50.38
CA ASP A 248 5.86 5.58 50.91
C ASP A 248 6.76 4.57 50.15
N VAL A 249 6.92 4.74 48.84
CA VAL A 249 7.81 3.94 48.01
C VAL A 249 8.38 4.78 46.88
N ALA A 250 9.70 4.83 46.76
CA ALA A 250 10.40 5.45 45.63
C ALA A 250 10.41 4.52 44.39
N VAL A 251 10.49 5.10 43.20
CA VAL A 251 10.59 4.34 41.96
C VAL A 251 11.65 4.97 41.07
N ILE A 252 12.55 4.13 40.51
CA ILE A 252 13.45 4.54 39.42
C ILE A 252 13.29 3.59 38.23
N GLY A 253 13.50 4.11 37.02
CA GLY A 253 13.46 3.40 35.77
C GLY A 253 14.78 3.34 35.02
N PHE A 254 14.73 2.97 33.76
CA PHE A 254 15.82 2.92 32.81
C PHE A 254 15.27 3.17 31.41
N ASP A 255 15.96 3.95 30.58
CA ASP A 255 15.79 4.32 29.16
C ASP A 255 15.59 5.82 28.96
N ASP A 256 15.03 6.57 29.92
CA ASP A 256 14.73 8.01 29.83
C ASP A 256 13.74 8.33 28.69
N ILE A 257 12.66 7.55 28.63
CA ILE A 257 11.62 7.83 27.61
C ILE A 257 10.83 9.10 27.94
N PRO A 258 10.35 9.85 26.93
CA PRO A 258 9.72 11.17 27.12
C PRO A 258 8.56 11.18 28.11
N ARG A 259 7.77 10.11 28.17
CA ARG A 259 6.64 9.96 29.09
C ARG A 259 7.06 10.17 30.56
N GLY A 260 8.27 9.75 30.94
CA GLY A 260 8.77 9.87 32.33
C GLY A 260 8.79 11.29 32.88
N VAL A 261 8.89 12.28 31.98
CA VAL A 261 8.84 13.72 32.33
C VAL A 261 7.44 14.16 32.73
N PHE A 262 6.40 13.56 32.11
CA PHE A 262 5.00 13.92 32.32
C PHE A 262 4.33 13.18 33.48
N GLU A 263 4.91 12.08 33.94
CA GLU A 263 4.37 11.32 35.07
C GLU A 263 4.33 12.19 36.35
N LYS A 264 3.44 11.82 37.27
CA LYS A 264 3.29 12.49 38.57
C LYS A 264 3.44 11.45 39.69
N PRO A 265 4.57 11.48 40.40
CA PRO A 265 5.77 12.35 40.22
C PRO A 265 6.52 11.97 38.92
N SER A 266 7.33 12.92 38.36
CA SER A 266 8.16 12.63 37.21
C SER A 266 9.23 11.58 37.54
N LEU A 267 9.44 10.65 36.61
CA LEU A 267 10.24 9.45 36.82
C LEU A 267 11.75 9.76 36.78
N THR A 268 12.46 9.45 37.87
CA THR A 268 13.92 9.34 37.92
C THR A 268 14.31 8.09 37.15
N THR A 269 15.26 8.22 36.23
CA THR A 269 15.59 7.13 35.28
C THR A 269 17.06 7.21 34.87
N VAL A 270 17.53 6.20 34.15
CA VAL A 270 18.87 6.18 33.57
C VAL A 270 18.75 6.38 32.04
N SER A 271 19.39 7.43 31.55
CA SER A 271 19.44 7.75 30.14
C SER A 271 20.58 7.01 29.43
N GLN A 272 20.27 6.29 28.40
CA GLN A 272 21.26 5.72 27.49
C GLN A 272 21.82 6.76 26.51
N GLN A 273 21.36 8.00 26.58
CA GLN A 273 21.76 9.10 25.68
C GLN A 273 21.60 8.76 24.20
N VAL A 274 20.46 8.13 23.80
CA VAL A 274 20.25 7.57 22.47
C VAL A 274 20.48 8.61 21.35
N GLY A 275 20.03 9.85 21.52
CA GLY A 275 20.32 10.92 20.55
C GLY A 275 21.83 11.16 20.37
N LYS A 276 22.60 11.18 21.47
CA LYS A 276 24.06 11.30 21.40
C LYS A 276 24.72 10.07 20.77
N GLN A 277 24.15 8.87 20.95
CA GLN A 277 24.61 7.69 20.23
C GLN A 277 24.44 7.88 18.72
N GLY A 278 23.27 8.34 18.26
CA GLY A 278 23.03 8.63 16.83
C GLY A 278 24.03 9.63 16.26
N TYR A 279 24.27 10.72 16.96
CA TYR A 279 25.25 11.75 16.55
C TYR A 279 26.68 11.20 16.45
N ILE A 280 27.17 10.51 17.50
CA ILE A 280 28.54 9.97 17.54
C ILE A 280 28.71 8.84 16.53
N ALA A 281 27.73 7.95 16.40
CA ALA A 281 27.79 6.88 15.42
C ALA A 281 27.83 7.41 13.98
N ALA A 282 27.04 8.46 13.67
CA ALA A 282 27.11 9.13 12.37
C ALA A 282 28.46 9.78 12.12
N SER A 283 29.10 10.37 13.17
CA SER A 283 30.45 10.91 13.08
C SER A 283 31.49 9.84 12.81
N LEU A 284 31.45 8.72 13.54
CA LEU A 284 32.36 7.58 13.34
C LEU A 284 32.20 7.00 11.93
N LEU A 285 30.95 6.81 11.50
CA LEU A 285 30.68 6.29 10.17
C LEU A 285 31.20 7.23 9.07
N TYR A 286 30.98 8.53 9.22
CA TYR A 286 31.50 9.54 8.29
C TYR A 286 33.04 9.51 8.22
N ASP A 287 33.71 9.44 9.36
CA ASP A 287 35.17 9.32 9.41
C ASP A 287 35.66 8.03 8.68
N SER A 288 34.97 6.90 8.89
CA SER A 288 35.25 5.66 8.17
C SER A 288 35.03 5.78 6.66
N ILE A 289 33.96 6.47 6.22
CA ILE A 289 33.67 6.74 4.80
C ILE A 289 34.80 7.61 4.19
N MET A 290 35.30 8.59 4.95
CA MET A 290 36.42 9.45 4.55
C MET A 290 37.78 8.76 4.60
N GLY A 291 37.84 7.47 4.95
CA GLY A 291 39.08 6.68 4.99
C GLY A 291 39.91 6.87 6.27
N LYS A 292 39.37 7.48 7.31
CA LYS A 292 40.03 7.54 8.60
C LYS A 292 39.87 6.23 9.36
N GLU A 293 40.88 5.87 10.13
CA GLU A 293 40.77 4.74 11.07
C GLU A 293 39.84 5.12 12.21
N ILE A 294 38.93 4.23 12.57
CA ILE A 294 38.03 4.37 13.71
C ILE A 294 38.20 3.19 14.67
N PRO A 295 37.94 3.39 15.97
CA PRO A 295 38.03 2.30 16.95
C PRO A 295 37.02 1.20 16.62
N MET A 296 37.39 -0.06 16.90
CA MET A 296 36.44 -1.17 16.79
C MET A 296 35.33 -1.13 17.83
N ILE A 297 35.63 -0.59 19.02
CA ILE A 297 34.65 -0.38 20.07
C ILE A 297 34.82 1.05 20.59
N SER A 298 33.73 1.77 20.61
CA SER A 298 33.61 3.10 21.29
C SER A 298 32.52 3.00 22.34
N GLU A 299 32.63 3.73 23.42
CA GLU A 299 31.69 3.70 24.55
C GLU A 299 31.20 5.09 24.92
N ILE A 300 29.89 5.16 25.25
CA ILE A 300 29.27 6.36 25.83
C ILE A 300 28.76 6.00 27.22
N PRO A 301 29.06 6.75 28.27
CA PRO A 301 28.52 6.49 29.59
C PRO A 301 26.99 6.76 29.59
N SER A 302 26.24 5.91 30.30
CA SER A 302 24.87 6.24 30.69
C SER A 302 24.84 7.30 31.77
N VAL A 303 23.73 8.01 31.92
CA VAL A 303 23.59 9.13 32.88
C VAL A 303 22.28 8.96 33.67
N CYS A 304 22.37 9.03 35.00
CA CYS A 304 21.18 9.04 35.84
C CYS A 304 20.51 10.41 35.79
N LYS A 305 19.26 10.46 35.31
CA LYS A 305 18.40 11.65 35.25
C LYS A 305 17.55 11.75 36.51
N ILE A 306 17.94 12.60 37.44
CA ILE A 306 17.22 12.79 38.68
C ILE A 306 15.99 13.66 38.48
N ARG A 307 14.84 13.11 38.87
CA ARG A 307 13.53 13.76 38.89
C ARG A 307 12.86 13.58 40.24
N HIS A 308 11.54 13.45 40.32
CA HIS A 308 10.84 13.49 41.62
C HIS A 308 10.54 12.10 42.21
N SER A 309 10.51 11.05 41.44
CA SER A 309 10.04 9.71 41.89
C SER A 309 11.01 9.00 42.86
N CYS A 310 12.28 9.43 42.93
CA CYS A 310 13.26 8.92 43.92
C CYS A 310 13.17 9.59 45.27
N GLY A 311 12.46 10.72 45.42
CA GLY A 311 12.39 11.51 46.63
C GLY A 311 13.14 12.84 46.56
N CYS A 312 13.86 13.10 45.49
CA CYS A 312 14.55 14.36 45.32
C CYS A 312 13.62 15.54 45.12
N ARG A 313 14.03 16.70 45.72
CA ARG A 313 13.39 18.00 45.49
C ARG A 313 14.38 18.95 44.85
N LYS A 314 13.89 19.90 44.04
CA LYS A 314 14.70 20.83 43.26
C LYS A 314 15.80 21.56 44.10
N ASP A 315 15.51 21.85 45.35
CA ASP A 315 16.30 22.66 46.27
C ASP A 315 17.17 21.84 47.23
N LYS A 316 17.01 20.51 47.28
CA LYS A 316 17.69 19.64 48.27
C LYS A 316 18.24 18.35 47.65
N CYS A 317 18.91 18.45 46.52
CA CYS A 317 19.53 17.30 45.88
C CYS A 317 21.04 17.37 45.98
N SER A 318 21.67 16.44 46.71
CA SER A 318 23.11 16.16 46.68
C SER A 318 23.37 15.01 45.69
N PHE A 319 24.53 15.03 45.07
CA PHE A 319 24.93 13.97 44.14
C PHE A 319 26.21 13.30 44.57
N SER A 320 26.20 12.02 44.67
CA SER A 320 27.35 11.18 44.94
C SER A 320 28.20 10.86 43.70
N SER A 321 27.67 11.08 42.50
CA SER A 321 28.33 10.70 41.26
C SER A 321 28.30 11.82 40.19
N PRO A 322 29.37 11.98 39.36
CA PRO A 322 29.40 12.92 38.25
C PRO A 322 28.50 12.50 37.08
N TYR A 323 27.99 11.26 37.09
CA TYR A 323 27.09 10.73 36.07
C TYR A 323 25.62 10.92 36.43
N MET A 324 25.33 11.92 37.26
CA MET A 324 23.98 12.31 37.65
C MET A 324 23.69 13.73 37.19
N GLU A 325 22.49 13.92 36.62
CA GLU A 325 22.04 15.19 36.08
C GLU A 325 20.69 15.60 36.66
N LYS A 326 20.58 16.86 37.11
CA LYS A 326 19.30 17.44 37.55
C LYS A 326 18.43 17.72 36.34
N SER A 327 17.30 17.03 36.24
CA SER A 327 16.36 17.14 35.12
C SER A 327 15.01 17.76 35.49
N PHE A 328 15.01 18.61 36.56
CA PHE A 328 13.78 19.28 36.99
C PHE A 328 13.34 20.41 36.07
N ASP A 329 14.28 21.18 35.51
CA ASP A 329 13.99 22.37 34.70
C ASP A 329 13.79 22.07 33.23
N SER A 330 14.35 21.00 32.71
CA SER A 330 14.07 20.52 31.37
C SER A 330 12.59 20.14 31.18
N THR A 331 11.89 19.86 32.28
CA THR A 331 10.48 19.47 32.32
C THR A 331 9.54 20.52 31.72
N TYR A 332 9.78 21.83 31.89
CA TYR A 332 8.89 22.87 31.37
C TYR A 332 9.08 23.10 29.86
N ARG A 333 10.34 23.17 29.42
CA ARG A 333 10.68 23.40 28.02
C ARG A 333 10.28 22.20 27.15
N LEU A 334 10.56 21.00 27.61
CA LEU A 334 10.13 19.75 26.99
C LEU A 334 8.59 19.60 26.97
N LYS A 335 7.89 20.09 28.04
CA LYS A 335 6.41 20.06 28.06
C LYS A 335 5.80 20.90 26.97
N ASP A 336 6.27 22.11 26.73
CA ASP A 336 5.71 23.00 25.71
C ASP A 336 5.98 22.47 24.30
N GLU A 337 7.19 21.96 24.04
CA GLU A 337 7.56 21.33 22.77
C GLU A 337 6.74 20.06 22.53
N HIS A 338 6.63 19.17 23.50
CA HIS A 338 5.85 17.94 23.36
C HIS A 338 4.34 18.18 23.31
N VAL A 339 3.81 19.16 24.02
CA VAL A 339 2.39 19.52 23.92
C VAL A 339 2.07 20.02 22.52
N SER A 340 2.91 20.89 21.96
CA SER A 340 2.76 21.37 20.59
C SER A 340 2.86 20.23 19.58
N GLN A 341 3.83 19.34 19.73
CA GLN A 341 4.00 18.14 18.89
C GLN A 341 2.80 17.19 19.03
N TRP A 342 2.28 16.99 20.24
CA TRP A 342 1.12 16.14 20.46
C TRP A 342 -0.12 16.67 19.74
N PHE A 343 -0.35 17.99 19.71
CA PHE A 343 -1.45 18.58 18.96
C PHE A 343 -1.28 18.37 17.46
N VAL A 344 -0.10 18.62 16.92
CA VAL A 344 0.21 18.40 15.49
C VAL A 344 0.02 16.92 15.13
N SER A 345 0.56 16.01 15.92
CA SER A 345 0.45 14.56 15.72
C SER A 345 -1.00 14.07 15.80
N LYS A 346 -1.78 14.62 16.76
CA LYS A 346 -3.20 14.32 16.89
C LYS A 346 -4.00 14.76 15.65
N ASP A 347 -3.74 15.97 15.16
CA ASP A 347 -4.44 16.48 13.97
C ASP A 347 -4.08 15.66 12.73
N ARG A 348 -2.81 15.26 12.58
CA ARG A 348 -2.38 14.36 11.51
C ARG A 348 -3.02 12.98 11.62
N LEU A 349 -3.09 12.40 12.81
CA LEU A 349 -3.77 11.12 13.03
C LEU A 349 -5.25 11.22 12.68
N ILE A 350 -5.94 12.27 13.12
CA ILE A 350 -7.34 12.53 12.75
C ILE A 350 -7.51 12.62 11.24
N ASN A 351 -6.58 13.30 10.57
CA ASN A 351 -6.60 13.45 9.12
C ASN A 351 -6.31 12.14 8.39
N ALA A 352 -5.41 11.30 8.89
CA ALA A 352 -5.18 9.95 8.37
C ALA A 352 -6.45 9.08 8.50
N VAL A 353 -7.10 9.10 9.66
CA VAL A 353 -8.38 8.40 9.87
C VAL A 353 -9.48 8.97 8.96
N ARG A 354 -9.56 10.30 8.79
CA ARG A 354 -10.50 10.92 7.85
C ARG A 354 -10.22 10.51 6.41
N LEU A 355 -8.96 10.46 6.01
CA LEU A 355 -8.57 9.95 4.70
C LEU A 355 -9.14 8.53 4.51
N TYR A 356 -8.96 7.65 5.50
CA TYR A 356 -9.51 6.29 5.46
C TYR A 356 -11.03 6.25 5.37
N THR A 357 -11.74 7.10 6.13
CA THR A 357 -13.22 7.11 6.18
C THR A 357 -13.88 7.84 5.00
N THR A 358 -13.16 8.73 4.32
CA THR A 358 -13.67 9.47 3.15
C THR A 358 -13.22 8.87 1.81
N GLY A 359 -12.36 7.84 1.86
CA GLY A 359 -11.96 7.10 0.66
C GLY A 359 -13.17 6.34 0.10
N ASN A 360 -13.55 6.63 -1.16
CA ASN A 360 -14.54 5.84 -1.86
C ASN A 360 -13.99 4.43 -2.05
N GLU A 361 -14.74 3.42 -1.66
CA GLU A 361 -14.41 2.01 -1.90
C GLU A 361 -14.25 1.68 -3.40
N GLU A 362 -14.71 2.58 -4.28
CA GLU A 362 -14.65 2.45 -5.74
C GLU A 362 -13.47 3.19 -6.39
N ILE A 363 -12.57 3.81 -5.63
CA ILE A 363 -11.44 4.56 -6.19
C ILE A 363 -10.56 3.68 -7.09
N THR A 364 -10.21 4.20 -8.26
CA THR A 364 -9.30 3.57 -9.21
C THR A 364 -7.86 4.09 -9.03
N LEU A 365 -6.86 3.38 -9.58
CA LEU A 365 -5.47 3.87 -9.55
C LEU A 365 -5.31 5.22 -10.25
N SER A 366 -6.05 5.46 -11.33
CA SER A 366 -6.01 6.74 -12.05
C SER A 366 -6.55 7.89 -11.21
N GLU A 367 -7.65 7.69 -10.50
CA GLU A 367 -8.22 8.70 -9.59
C GLU A 367 -7.33 8.93 -8.37
N LEU A 368 -6.76 7.85 -7.80
CA LEU A 368 -5.81 7.97 -6.70
C LEU A 368 -4.59 8.81 -7.10
N LYS A 369 -4.06 8.63 -8.32
CA LYS A 369 -2.93 9.42 -8.84
C LYS A 369 -3.23 10.91 -8.87
N LEU A 370 -4.44 11.32 -9.23
CA LEU A 370 -4.84 12.73 -9.32
C LEU A 370 -4.90 13.44 -7.97
N ILE A 371 -5.27 12.72 -6.91
CA ILE A 371 -5.51 13.34 -5.59
C ILE A 371 -4.35 13.15 -4.61
N LEU A 372 -3.42 12.24 -4.90
CA LEU A 372 -2.42 11.78 -3.92
C LEU A 372 -1.47 12.88 -3.48
N ASN A 373 -0.93 13.67 -4.42
CA ASN A 373 0.00 14.75 -4.10
C ASN A 373 -0.64 15.81 -3.18
N ASP A 374 -1.87 16.23 -3.48
CA ASP A 374 -2.60 17.18 -2.66
C ASP A 374 -2.90 16.65 -1.27
N LYS A 375 -3.24 15.36 -1.19
CA LYS A 375 -3.46 14.68 0.11
C LYS A 375 -2.18 14.62 0.93
N LEU A 376 -1.03 14.30 0.33
CA LEU A 376 0.25 14.25 1.03
C LEU A 376 0.69 15.66 1.50
N ARG A 377 0.48 16.70 0.69
CA ARG A 377 0.74 18.09 1.10
C ARG A 377 -0.10 18.53 2.30
N PHE A 378 -1.32 18.00 2.42
CA PHE A 378 -2.19 18.29 3.56
C PHE A 378 -1.60 17.78 4.90
N PHE A 379 -0.66 16.85 4.86
CA PHE A 379 0.09 16.37 6.03
C PHE A 379 1.41 17.13 6.24
N ASP A 380 1.60 18.29 5.62
CA ASP A 380 2.83 19.10 5.68
C ASP A 380 4.10 18.34 5.25
N ILE A 381 3.94 17.35 4.37
CA ILE A 381 5.05 16.61 3.79
C ILE A 381 5.72 17.50 2.73
N PRO A 382 7.02 17.85 2.88
CA PRO A 382 7.69 18.77 1.96
C PRO A 382 8.02 18.15 0.59
N GLY A 383 8.06 16.83 0.51
CA GLY A 383 8.26 16.11 -0.74
C GLY A 383 8.07 14.61 -0.56
N ALA A 384 7.50 13.98 -1.56
CA ALA A 384 7.24 12.54 -1.57
C ALA A 384 7.35 11.97 -2.98
N ALA A 385 7.74 10.71 -3.08
CA ALA A 385 7.68 9.92 -4.30
C ALA A 385 7.10 8.54 -3.98
N ILE A 386 6.06 8.16 -4.69
CA ILE A 386 5.46 6.84 -4.60
C ILE A 386 5.93 6.03 -5.81
N VAL A 387 6.58 4.95 -5.52
CA VAL A 387 7.13 4.01 -6.51
C VAL A 387 6.32 2.74 -6.49
N LEU A 388 5.80 2.33 -7.63
CA LEU A 388 5.08 1.06 -7.75
C LEU A 388 5.86 0.08 -8.64
N TYR A 389 5.75 -1.19 -8.33
CA TYR A 389 6.21 -2.28 -9.18
C TYR A 389 5.21 -2.51 -10.33
N GLU A 390 5.69 -3.00 -11.46
CA GLU A 390 4.82 -3.31 -12.61
C GLU A 390 3.70 -4.30 -12.22
N ASN A 391 4.04 -5.28 -11.37
CA ASN A 391 3.07 -6.18 -10.76
C ASN A 391 3.38 -6.28 -9.26
N PRO A 392 2.36 -6.21 -8.39
CA PRO A 392 2.55 -6.46 -6.97
C PRO A 392 3.16 -7.84 -6.71
N ILE A 393 4.04 -7.91 -5.72
CA ILE A 393 4.71 -9.14 -5.35
C ILE A 393 3.88 -9.85 -4.29
N ASP A 394 3.43 -11.08 -4.58
CA ASP A 394 2.77 -11.95 -3.62
C ASP A 394 3.78 -12.98 -3.13
N LYS A 395 4.23 -12.84 -1.89
CA LYS A 395 5.21 -13.67 -1.18
C LYS A 395 6.65 -13.62 -1.74
N PRO A 396 7.59 -13.14 -0.97
CA PRO A 396 9.00 -13.27 -1.30
C PRO A 396 9.44 -14.73 -1.22
N VAL A 397 10.36 -15.10 -2.09
CA VAL A 397 10.90 -16.46 -2.18
C VAL A 397 11.81 -16.80 -0.99
N CYS A 398 12.35 -15.80 -0.26
CA CYS A 398 13.24 -15.97 0.87
C CYS A 398 13.02 -14.90 1.94
N PHE A 399 12.92 -15.34 3.20
CA PHE A 399 12.71 -14.44 4.35
C PHE A 399 13.97 -13.62 4.73
N ASP A 400 15.16 -14.07 4.37
CA ASP A 400 16.42 -13.41 4.73
C ASP A 400 16.89 -12.39 3.64
N TYR A 401 16.41 -12.53 2.40
CA TYR A 401 16.79 -11.66 1.28
C TYR A 401 15.59 -11.39 0.39
N PHE A 402 15.23 -10.14 0.27
CA PHE A 402 14.26 -9.68 -0.70
C PHE A 402 14.98 -9.09 -1.91
N HIS A 403 14.62 -9.53 -3.11
CA HIS A 403 15.15 -8.97 -4.34
C HIS A 403 14.14 -8.01 -4.95
N LEU A 404 14.53 -6.73 -5.06
CA LEU A 404 13.72 -5.74 -5.74
C LEU A 404 13.48 -6.15 -7.21
N PRO A 405 12.30 -5.91 -7.77
CA PRO A 405 12.04 -6.10 -9.19
C PRO A 405 13.01 -5.30 -10.06
N LYS A 406 13.23 -5.76 -11.28
CA LYS A 406 14.11 -5.03 -12.23
C LYS A 406 13.48 -3.76 -12.78
N GLN A 407 12.16 -3.64 -12.67
CA GLN A 407 11.41 -2.48 -13.15
C GLN A 407 10.43 -2.00 -12.10
N ALA A 408 10.46 -0.71 -11.89
CA ALA A 408 9.50 0.04 -11.10
C ALA A 408 9.22 1.38 -11.81
N TYR A 409 8.14 2.03 -11.46
CA TYR A 409 7.80 3.33 -12.04
C TYR A 409 7.33 4.32 -10.98
N ILE A 410 7.56 5.61 -11.24
CA ILE A 410 7.05 6.68 -10.40
C ILE A 410 5.56 6.81 -10.65
N PHE A 411 4.77 6.41 -9.66
CA PHE A 411 3.32 6.54 -9.70
C PHE A 411 2.89 8.00 -9.48
N SER A 412 3.44 8.63 -8.46
CA SER A 412 3.19 10.03 -8.11
C SER A 412 4.41 10.57 -7.37
N ALA A 413 4.79 11.81 -7.61
CA ALA A 413 5.85 12.47 -6.87
C ALA A 413 5.69 13.99 -6.90
N TYR A 414 6.15 14.66 -5.84
CA TYR A 414 6.32 16.10 -5.78
C TYR A 414 7.43 16.48 -4.82
N ASP A 415 8.00 17.66 -5.04
CA ASP A 415 9.03 18.27 -4.18
C ASP A 415 8.81 19.79 -4.10
N ASN A 416 8.43 20.30 -2.95
CA ASN A 416 8.19 21.72 -2.73
C ASN A 416 9.45 22.58 -2.91
N ALA A 417 10.64 22.00 -2.66
CA ALA A 417 11.92 22.72 -2.79
C ALA A 417 12.32 22.98 -4.25
N THR A 418 11.92 22.11 -5.18
CA THR A 418 12.24 22.23 -6.61
C THR A 418 11.05 22.66 -7.45
N GLY A 419 9.84 22.56 -6.91
CA GLY A 419 8.61 22.71 -7.68
C GLY A 419 8.33 21.54 -8.64
N PHE A 420 9.06 20.41 -8.48
CA PHE A 420 8.81 19.20 -9.25
C PHE A 420 7.46 18.60 -8.87
N GLU A 421 6.67 18.19 -9.85
CA GLU A 421 5.42 17.48 -9.63
C GLU A 421 5.06 16.61 -10.83
N THR A 422 4.63 15.39 -10.56
CA THR A 422 4.01 14.52 -11.56
C THR A 422 2.52 14.87 -11.70
N ASN A 423 2.04 14.98 -12.91
CA ASN A 423 0.63 15.20 -13.24
C ASN A 423 0.13 14.12 -14.23
N SER A 424 -1.11 14.21 -14.66
CA SER A 424 -1.72 13.26 -15.62
C SER A 424 -1.02 13.24 -17.00
N GLU A 425 -0.33 14.34 -17.36
CA GLU A 425 0.38 14.51 -18.64
C GLU A 425 1.86 14.11 -18.55
N THR A 426 2.39 13.92 -17.32
CA THR A 426 3.79 13.52 -17.11
C THR A 426 3.99 12.09 -17.60
N ALA A 427 4.93 11.88 -18.51
CA ALA A 427 5.32 10.55 -18.96
C ALA A 427 5.75 9.68 -17.76
N GLU A 428 5.37 8.43 -17.76
CA GLU A 428 5.76 7.49 -16.70
C GLU A 428 7.27 7.32 -16.67
N VAL A 429 7.88 7.58 -15.53
CA VAL A 429 9.31 7.41 -15.30
C VAL A 429 9.54 5.98 -14.82
N VAL A 430 10.00 5.13 -15.72
CA VAL A 430 10.37 3.73 -15.43
C VAL A 430 11.86 3.63 -15.14
N PHE A 431 12.23 2.90 -14.10
CA PHE A 431 13.62 2.73 -13.69
C PHE A 431 13.86 1.37 -13.02
N ASN A 432 15.14 1.04 -12.80
CA ASN A 432 15.52 -0.16 -12.06
C ASN A 432 15.84 0.20 -10.60
N PRO A 433 15.01 -0.20 -9.63
CA PRO A 433 15.21 0.14 -8.22
C PRO A 433 16.48 -0.50 -7.60
N ASN A 434 17.09 -1.48 -8.28
CA ASN A 434 18.40 -2.03 -7.86
C ASN A 434 19.58 -1.09 -8.19
N GLU A 435 19.39 -0.10 -9.06
CA GLU A 435 20.40 0.89 -9.41
C GLU A 435 20.26 2.22 -8.68
N GLY A 436 19.17 2.36 -7.90
CA GLY A 436 18.88 3.53 -7.07
C GLY A 436 17.45 3.49 -6.59
N PHE A 437 17.18 3.88 -5.34
CA PHE A 437 15.83 3.89 -4.79
C PHE A 437 14.92 4.94 -5.46
N LEU A 438 15.50 5.95 -6.09
CA LEU A 438 14.80 6.92 -6.95
C LEU A 438 15.71 7.37 -8.07
N PRO A 439 15.18 7.73 -9.26
CA PRO A 439 15.91 8.50 -10.25
C PRO A 439 16.38 9.83 -9.64
N ASN A 440 17.56 10.27 -10.06
CA ASN A 440 18.10 11.56 -9.64
C ASN A 440 17.12 12.67 -10.08
N ASP A 441 17.03 13.73 -9.30
CA ASP A 441 16.21 14.92 -9.54
C ASP A 441 14.70 14.83 -9.20
N ILE A 442 14.18 13.66 -8.78
CA ILE A 442 12.77 13.53 -8.33
C ILE A 442 12.58 14.22 -6.97
N LEU A 443 13.43 13.89 -6.00
CA LEU A 443 13.44 14.56 -4.70
C LEU A 443 14.81 15.18 -4.49
N LYS A 444 14.84 16.51 -4.36
CA LYS A 444 16.09 17.18 -3.98
C LYS A 444 16.36 16.90 -2.49
N THR A 445 17.48 16.27 -2.25
CA THR A 445 17.96 16.08 -0.89
C THR A 445 18.31 17.44 -0.28
N GLY A 446 17.69 17.73 0.85
CA GLY A 446 17.78 18.97 1.59
C GLY A 446 18.30 18.74 3.01
N GLU A 447 17.79 19.55 3.92
CA GLU A 447 18.06 19.40 5.35
C GLU A 447 17.20 18.30 6.00
N GLU A 448 16.07 17.96 5.38
CA GLU A 448 15.18 16.92 5.87
C GLU A 448 15.68 15.52 5.48
N PRO A 449 15.65 14.57 6.41
CA PRO A 449 15.90 13.17 6.12
C PRO A 449 14.88 12.59 5.14
N LEU A 450 15.31 11.58 4.37
CA LEU A 450 14.43 10.76 3.58
C LEU A 450 14.11 9.47 4.33
N VAL A 451 12.87 9.01 4.25
CA VAL A 451 12.45 7.67 4.70
C VAL A 451 12.03 6.85 3.49
N VAL A 452 12.55 5.65 3.39
CA VAL A 452 12.02 4.63 2.45
C VAL A 452 11.10 3.72 3.23
N TYR A 453 9.85 3.63 2.81
CA TYR A 453 8.83 2.82 3.47
C TYR A 453 8.06 1.97 2.47
N GLU A 454 7.84 0.70 2.81
CA GLU A 454 7.19 -0.25 1.93
C GLU A 454 5.67 -0.07 1.89
N LEU A 455 5.11 -0.21 0.69
CA LEU A 455 3.67 -0.17 0.45
C LEU A 455 3.13 -1.59 0.29
N TYR A 456 2.55 -2.12 1.35
CA TYR A 456 1.97 -3.46 1.34
C TYR A 456 0.62 -3.51 2.07
N HIS A 457 -0.22 -4.44 1.64
CA HIS A 457 -1.47 -4.77 2.32
C HIS A 457 -1.75 -6.27 2.19
N GLY A 458 -1.95 -6.95 3.31
CA GLY A 458 -2.00 -8.40 3.34
C GLY A 458 -0.69 -9.02 2.84
N SER A 459 -0.75 -9.94 1.89
CA SER A 459 0.41 -10.59 1.27
C SER A 459 1.00 -9.80 0.10
N LEU A 460 0.30 -8.79 -0.41
CA LEU A 460 0.70 -8.06 -1.60
C LEU A 460 1.58 -6.86 -1.26
N HIS A 461 2.72 -6.81 -1.92
CA HIS A 461 3.69 -5.73 -1.87
C HIS A 461 3.63 -4.93 -3.18
N TYR A 462 3.15 -3.70 -3.13
CA TYR A 462 2.88 -2.87 -4.30
C TYR A 462 4.09 -2.08 -4.77
N GLY A 463 5.00 -1.77 -3.86
CA GLY A 463 6.14 -0.90 -4.08
C GLY A 463 6.57 -0.22 -2.81
N TYR A 464 7.08 1.00 -2.88
CA TYR A 464 7.53 1.76 -1.73
C TYR A 464 7.30 3.26 -1.88
N ALA A 465 7.28 3.95 -0.76
CA ALA A 465 7.25 5.40 -0.69
C ALA A 465 8.62 5.94 -0.25
N VAL A 466 9.07 7.03 -0.86
CA VAL A 466 10.21 7.82 -0.39
C VAL A 466 9.68 9.18 0.02
N ILE A 467 9.85 9.54 1.28
CA ILE A 467 9.20 10.71 1.87
C ILE A 467 10.24 11.55 2.59
N LYS A 468 10.23 12.87 2.37
CA LYS A 468 10.93 13.83 3.20
C LYS A 468 10.13 14.07 4.46
N ILE A 469 10.73 13.87 5.62
CA ILE A 469 10.03 14.08 6.89
C ILE A 469 10.86 14.88 7.88
N PRO A 470 10.21 15.72 8.69
CA PRO A 470 10.83 16.26 9.91
C PRO A 470 11.11 15.13 10.89
N VAL A 471 12.31 15.07 11.46
CA VAL A 471 12.72 14.00 12.39
C VAL A 471 11.81 13.87 13.64
N MET A 472 11.10 14.92 13.98
CA MET A 472 10.26 15.01 15.19
C MET A 472 8.90 14.27 15.09
N GLU A 473 8.62 13.57 13.98
CA GLU A 473 7.25 13.10 13.69
C GLU A 473 7.20 11.72 13.07
N LEU A 474 8.25 10.92 13.28
CA LEU A 474 8.42 9.60 12.63
C LEU A 474 7.21 8.70 12.82
N TYR A 475 6.62 8.66 14.02
CA TYR A 475 5.55 7.70 14.30
C TYR A 475 4.22 8.01 13.60
N THR A 476 3.91 9.29 13.31
CA THR A 476 2.68 9.65 12.60
C THR A 476 2.70 9.22 11.14
N PHE A 477 3.91 9.13 10.57
CA PHE A 477 4.10 8.67 9.19
C PHE A 477 3.89 7.18 9.03
N ASP A 478 4.16 6.35 10.03
CA ASP A 478 3.87 4.92 9.97
C ASP A 478 2.38 4.67 9.69
N ILE A 479 1.51 5.32 10.46
CA ILE A 479 0.05 5.22 10.30
C ILE A 479 -0.40 5.76 8.93
N LEU A 480 0.17 6.88 8.49
CA LEU A 480 -0.14 7.46 7.19
C LEU A 480 0.21 6.49 6.05
N ILE A 481 1.40 5.90 6.07
CA ILE A 481 1.85 4.99 5.02
C ILE A 481 1.03 3.71 5.00
N GLN A 482 0.70 3.14 6.15
CA GLN A 482 -0.19 1.97 6.22
C GLN A 482 -1.59 2.29 5.67
N THR A 483 -2.09 3.50 5.95
CA THR A 483 -3.34 3.99 5.36
C THR A 483 -3.24 4.10 3.84
N LEU A 484 -2.15 4.69 3.33
CA LEU A 484 -1.90 4.78 1.89
C LEU A 484 -1.81 3.40 1.23
N ALA A 485 -1.10 2.45 1.85
CA ALA A 485 -0.99 1.08 1.35
C ALA A 485 -2.37 0.41 1.23
N THR A 486 -3.26 0.67 2.18
CA THR A 486 -4.65 0.20 2.13
C THR A 486 -5.40 0.80 0.93
N PHE A 487 -5.26 2.11 0.67
CA PHE A 487 -5.84 2.74 -0.51
C PHE A 487 -5.30 2.16 -1.81
N PHE A 488 -3.99 1.91 -1.89
CA PHE A 488 -3.40 1.25 -3.06
C PHE A 488 -3.99 -0.14 -3.27
N SER A 489 -4.24 -0.90 -2.20
CA SER A 489 -4.90 -2.19 -2.27
C SER A 489 -6.31 -2.09 -2.87
N TYR A 490 -7.13 -1.17 -2.38
CA TYR A 490 -8.48 -0.95 -2.91
C TYR A 490 -8.44 -0.50 -4.37
N ALA A 491 -7.64 0.52 -4.68
CA ALA A 491 -7.52 1.05 -6.03
C ALA A 491 -7.01 0.00 -7.03
N TYR A 492 -6.08 -0.85 -6.63
CA TYR A 492 -5.56 -1.93 -7.44
C TYR A 492 -6.62 -3.01 -7.71
N ASN A 493 -7.33 -3.46 -6.66
CA ASN A 493 -8.38 -4.46 -6.78
C ASN A 493 -9.56 -3.95 -7.63
N ASN A 494 -9.97 -2.70 -7.44
CA ASN A 494 -11.01 -2.08 -8.28
C ASN A 494 -10.59 -1.98 -9.73
N ASN A 495 -9.34 -1.64 -10.00
CA ASN A 495 -8.79 -1.59 -11.36
C ASN A 495 -8.80 -2.98 -12.02
N LEU A 496 -8.45 -4.04 -11.28
CA LEU A 496 -8.53 -5.42 -11.75
C LEU A 496 -9.98 -5.83 -12.04
N ALA A 497 -10.90 -5.59 -11.11
CA ALA A 497 -12.31 -5.92 -11.26
C ALA A 497 -12.93 -5.20 -12.49
N MET A 498 -12.56 -3.92 -12.69
CA MET A 498 -13.01 -3.16 -13.86
C MET A 498 -12.46 -3.71 -15.18
N GLN A 499 -11.20 -4.15 -15.20
CA GLN A 499 -10.60 -4.79 -16.37
C GLN A 499 -11.26 -6.13 -16.69
N GLU A 500 -11.51 -6.97 -15.68
CA GLU A 500 -12.23 -8.24 -15.84
C GLU A 500 -13.65 -8.04 -16.37
N LYS A 501 -14.37 -7.07 -15.80
CA LYS A 501 -15.71 -6.70 -16.27
C LYS A 501 -15.70 -6.27 -17.74
N ASN A 502 -14.80 -5.37 -18.12
CA ASN A 502 -14.67 -4.91 -19.50
C ASN A 502 -14.33 -6.06 -20.47
N LEU A 503 -13.46 -6.98 -20.06
CA LEU A 503 -13.12 -8.16 -20.85
C LEU A 503 -14.32 -9.11 -20.98
N PHE A 504 -15.07 -9.28 -19.89
CA PHE A 504 -16.30 -10.07 -19.90
C PHE A 504 -17.35 -9.46 -20.83
N ASP A 505 -17.60 -8.15 -20.74
CA ASP A 505 -18.54 -7.42 -21.58
C ASP A 505 -18.15 -7.52 -23.07
N GLN A 506 -16.87 -7.38 -23.40
CA GLN A 506 -16.38 -7.57 -24.76
C GLN A 506 -16.63 -9.00 -25.28
N LYS A 507 -16.34 -10.02 -24.46
CA LYS A 507 -16.59 -11.41 -24.81
C LYS A 507 -18.08 -11.69 -24.95
N TYR A 508 -18.89 -11.18 -24.01
CA TYR A 508 -20.33 -11.33 -24.03
C TYR A 508 -20.93 -10.70 -25.27
N ASN A 509 -20.58 -9.45 -25.61
CA ASN A 509 -21.05 -8.77 -26.80
C ASN A 509 -20.66 -9.53 -28.08
N LYS A 510 -19.42 -10.04 -28.15
CA LYS A 510 -18.98 -10.87 -29.31
C LYS A 510 -19.75 -12.17 -29.43
N LEU A 511 -20.05 -12.85 -28.34
CA LEU A 511 -20.87 -14.06 -28.34
C LEU A 511 -22.31 -13.76 -28.71
N MET A 512 -22.86 -12.64 -28.23
CA MET A 512 -24.20 -12.18 -28.62
C MET A 512 -24.28 -11.87 -30.10
N ASP A 513 -23.29 -11.15 -30.67
CA ASP A 513 -23.25 -10.87 -32.12
C ASP A 513 -23.23 -12.15 -32.97
N ILE A 514 -22.43 -13.14 -32.57
CA ILE A 514 -22.42 -14.47 -33.25
C ILE A 514 -23.77 -15.17 -33.12
N ALA A 515 -24.39 -15.11 -31.93
CA ALA A 515 -25.67 -15.80 -31.70
C ALA A 515 -26.87 -15.22 -32.46
N ILE A 516 -26.80 -13.92 -32.83
CA ILE A 516 -27.90 -13.19 -33.48
C ILE A 516 -27.61 -12.83 -34.95
N THR A 517 -26.43 -13.16 -35.50
CA THR A 517 -26.02 -12.84 -36.87
C THR A 517 -25.97 -14.12 -37.71
N ASP A 518 -26.34 -14.04 -39.00
CA ASP A 518 -26.21 -15.11 -39.94
C ASP A 518 -24.80 -15.13 -40.56
N GLU A 519 -24.10 -16.26 -40.43
CA GLU A 519 -22.70 -16.38 -40.84
C GLU A 519 -22.47 -16.14 -42.34
N LEU A 520 -23.44 -16.52 -43.17
CA LEU A 520 -23.31 -16.39 -44.64
C LEU A 520 -23.53 -14.95 -45.13
N THR A 521 -24.51 -14.27 -44.54
CA THR A 521 -25.00 -12.98 -45.07
C THR A 521 -24.59 -11.77 -44.21
N GLY A 522 -24.15 -12.01 -42.99
CA GLY A 522 -23.76 -10.94 -42.06
C GLY A 522 -24.91 -10.04 -41.58
N ILE A 523 -26.17 -10.39 -41.89
CA ILE A 523 -27.34 -9.72 -41.29
C ILE A 523 -27.85 -10.52 -40.09
N ARG A 524 -28.94 -10.07 -39.46
CA ARG A 524 -29.53 -10.83 -38.34
C ARG A 524 -30.02 -12.20 -38.80
N ASN A 525 -29.70 -13.24 -38.04
CA ASN A 525 -30.27 -14.56 -38.23
C ASN A 525 -31.71 -14.57 -37.70
N ARG A 526 -32.41 -15.69 -37.86
CA ARG A 526 -33.80 -15.85 -37.41
C ARG A 526 -34.03 -15.42 -36.00
N ARG A 527 -33.15 -15.84 -35.06
CA ARG A 527 -33.27 -15.49 -33.63
C ARG A 527 -33.06 -13.97 -33.41
N GLY A 528 -32.05 -13.41 -34.00
CA GLY A 528 -31.74 -11.98 -33.92
C GLY A 528 -32.84 -11.10 -34.51
N PHE A 529 -33.42 -11.53 -35.65
CA PHE A 529 -34.57 -10.87 -36.28
C PHE A 529 -35.82 -10.92 -35.39
N MET A 530 -36.21 -12.12 -34.91
CA MET A 530 -37.41 -12.29 -34.08
C MET A 530 -37.39 -11.41 -32.85
N ASN A 531 -36.25 -11.43 -32.08
CA ASN A 531 -36.12 -10.68 -30.87
C ASN A 531 -36.18 -9.16 -31.08
N LEU A 532 -35.46 -8.65 -32.12
CA LEU A 532 -35.43 -7.21 -32.36
C LEU A 532 -36.73 -6.71 -32.98
N ALA A 533 -37.28 -7.44 -33.95
CA ALA A 533 -38.49 -7.05 -34.62
C ALA A 533 -39.72 -7.03 -33.69
N GLU A 534 -39.84 -7.99 -32.75
CA GLU A 534 -40.86 -7.99 -31.70
C GLU A 534 -40.71 -6.78 -30.77
N SER A 535 -39.46 -6.46 -30.36
CA SER A 535 -39.17 -5.27 -29.53
C SER A 535 -39.53 -3.98 -30.27
N VAL A 536 -39.15 -3.84 -31.54
CA VAL A 536 -39.45 -2.64 -32.35
C VAL A 536 -40.95 -2.51 -32.61
N MET A 537 -41.67 -3.60 -32.82
CA MET A 537 -43.14 -3.60 -32.97
C MET A 537 -43.81 -3.13 -31.68
N ASN A 538 -43.37 -3.60 -30.51
CA ASN A 538 -43.92 -3.17 -29.24
C ASN A 538 -43.68 -1.65 -28.99
N VAL A 539 -42.51 -1.14 -29.35
CA VAL A 539 -42.23 0.31 -29.30
C VAL A 539 -43.13 1.08 -30.29
N ALA A 540 -43.30 0.57 -31.51
CA ALA A 540 -44.21 1.18 -32.51
C ALA A 540 -45.64 1.26 -31.98
N HIS A 541 -46.17 0.19 -31.37
CA HIS A 541 -47.49 0.19 -30.75
C HIS A 541 -47.57 1.22 -29.58
N SER A 542 -46.57 1.32 -28.74
CA SER A 542 -46.53 2.34 -27.66
C SER A 542 -46.54 3.77 -28.19
N MET A 543 -46.00 3.99 -29.41
CA MET A 543 -45.97 5.29 -30.10
C MET A 543 -47.18 5.49 -31.03
N ASN A 544 -48.14 4.57 -31.02
CA ASN A 544 -49.31 4.57 -31.88
C ASN A 544 -48.95 4.59 -33.40
N GLN A 545 -47.87 3.90 -33.78
CA GLN A 545 -47.35 3.82 -35.13
C GLN A 545 -47.81 2.52 -35.81
N LYS A 546 -48.17 2.60 -37.10
CA LYS A 546 -48.46 1.45 -37.98
C LYS A 546 -47.17 0.99 -38.65
N GLY A 547 -47.20 -0.19 -39.24
CA GLY A 547 -46.06 -0.67 -40.02
C GLY A 547 -46.41 -1.90 -40.86
N MET A 548 -45.36 -2.50 -41.40
CA MET A 548 -45.46 -3.70 -42.23
C MET A 548 -44.47 -4.76 -41.84
N MET A 549 -44.90 -6.00 -41.81
CA MET A 549 -44.08 -7.19 -41.88
C MET A 549 -43.97 -7.61 -43.35
N ILE A 550 -42.76 -7.68 -43.87
CA ILE A 550 -42.46 -8.07 -45.23
C ILE A 550 -41.69 -9.38 -45.19
N PHE A 551 -42.13 -10.35 -46.01
CA PHE A 551 -41.45 -11.60 -46.20
C PHE A 551 -40.87 -11.65 -47.62
N CYS A 552 -39.60 -12.04 -47.76
CA CYS A 552 -38.89 -12.05 -49.03
C CYS A 552 -38.30 -13.44 -49.27
N ASP A 553 -38.25 -13.87 -50.51
CA ASP A 553 -37.70 -15.18 -50.87
C ASP A 553 -37.21 -15.16 -52.33
N MET A 554 -36.08 -15.80 -52.55
CA MET A 554 -35.49 -15.92 -53.90
C MET A 554 -36.26 -16.87 -54.83
N ASP A 555 -36.54 -16.41 -56.02
CA ASP A 555 -37.21 -17.25 -57.05
C ASP A 555 -36.19 -18.23 -57.62
N GLY A 556 -36.31 -19.52 -57.26
CA GLY A 556 -35.63 -20.62 -57.95
C GLY A 556 -34.22 -20.93 -57.47
N LEU A 557 -33.84 -20.65 -56.17
CA LEU A 557 -32.59 -21.05 -55.64
C LEU A 557 -32.22 -22.51 -55.82
N LYS A 558 -33.23 -23.43 -55.76
CA LYS A 558 -33.00 -24.86 -56.03
C LYS A 558 -32.42 -25.10 -57.39
N LYS A 559 -32.95 -24.39 -58.45
CA LYS A 559 -32.43 -24.52 -59.82
C LYS A 559 -31.01 -23.94 -59.94
N ILE A 560 -30.66 -22.88 -59.17
CA ILE A 560 -29.32 -22.34 -59.16
C ILE A 560 -28.37 -23.38 -58.55
N ASN A 561 -28.73 -23.95 -57.39
CA ASN A 561 -27.94 -25.01 -56.76
C ASN A 561 -27.79 -26.26 -57.68
N ASP A 562 -28.88 -26.74 -58.29
CA ASP A 562 -28.87 -27.94 -59.14
C ASP A 562 -28.00 -27.75 -60.39
N ASN A 563 -27.97 -26.54 -60.99
CA ASN A 563 -27.24 -26.25 -62.20
C ASN A 563 -25.83 -25.75 -62.05
N PHE A 564 -25.54 -25.03 -60.95
CA PHE A 564 -24.30 -24.29 -60.79
C PHE A 564 -23.57 -24.63 -59.47
N GLY A 565 -24.15 -25.50 -58.60
CA GLY A 565 -23.60 -25.93 -57.36
C GLY A 565 -23.95 -24.99 -56.15
N HIS A 566 -23.73 -25.49 -54.91
CA HIS A 566 -24.08 -24.79 -53.68
C HIS A 566 -23.30 -23.50 -53.48
N GLU A 567 -22.03 -23.43 -53.89
CA GLU A 567 -21.23 -22.21 -53.80
C GLU A 567 -21.83 -21.03 -54.56
N GLU A 568 -22.44 -21.33 -55.74
CA GLU A 568 -23.10 -20.29 -56.52
C GLU A 568 -24.47 -19.92 -55.92
N GLY A 569 -25.14 -20.88 -55.29
CA GLY A 569 -26.36 -20.61 -54.51
C GLY A 569 -26.06 -19.69 -53.30
N ASP A 570 -24.95 -19.91 -52.59
CA ASP A 570 -24.51 -19.05 -51.49
C ASP A 570 -24.19 -17.63 -51.97
N LYS A 571 -23.54 -17.46 -53.12
CA LYS A 571 -23.35 -16.13 -53.75
C LYS A 571 -24.66 -15.45 -54.08
N ALA A 572 -25.66 -16.22 -54.58
CA ALA A 572 -26.99 -15.68 -54.85
C ALA A 572 -27.69 -15.20 -53.58
N ILE A 573 -27.60 -15.96 -52.47
CA ILE A 573 -28.13 -15.57 -51.14
C ILE A 573 -27.44 -14.33 -50.61
N ILE A 574 -26.12 -14.26 -50.73
CA ILE A 574 -25.34 -13.07 -50.34
C ILE A 574 -25.78 -11.85 -51.19
N ALA A 575 -26.01 -12.05 -52.49
CA ALA A 575 -26.48 -10.99 -53.36
C ALA A 575 -27.88 -10.50 -52.97
N GLU A 576 -28.81 -11.41 -52.67
CA GLU A 576 -30.13 -11.09 -52.12
C GLU A 576 -30.02 -10.27 -50.83
N SER A 577 -29.27 -10.78 -49.89
CA SER A 577 -29.01 -10.08 -48.62
C SER A 577 -28.52 -8.66 -48.85
N ASN A 578 -27.50 -8.47 -49.69
CA ASN A 578 -26.93 -7.17 -49.99
C ASN A 578 -27.93 -6.21 -50.68
N ILE A 579 -28.79 -6.74 -51.57
CA ILE A 579 -29.85 -5.95 -52.20
C ILE A 579 -30.88 -5.52 -51.16
N LEU A 580 -31.35 -6.44 -50.32
CA LEU A 580 -32.33 -6.15 -49.27
C LEU A 580 -31.75 -5.20 -48.23
N LYS A 581 -30.49 -5.39 -47.81
CA LYS A 581 -29.80 -4.49 -46.94
C LYS A 581 -29.68 -3.07 -47.48
N LYS A 582 -29.41 -2.92 -48.76
CA LYS A 582 -29.33 -1.61 -49.42
C LYS A 582 -30.67 -0.89 -49.45
N VAL A 583 -31.79 -1.62 -49.58
CA VAL A 583 -33.13 -1.03 -49.66
C VAL A 583 -33.76 -0.81 -48.29
N PHE A 584 -33.53 -1.70 -47.33
CA PHE A 584 -34.22 -1.74 -46.04
C PHE A 584 -33.29 -1.59 -44.82
N GLY A 585 -32.01 -2.00 -44.93
CA GLY A 585 -31.15 -2.29 -43.79
C GLY A 585 -30.76 -1.11 -42.95
N GLU A 586 -30.83 0.13 -43.42
CA GLU A 586 -30.48 1.33 -42.60
C GLU A 586 -31.70 1.89 -41.84
N LYS A 587 -32.91 1.57 -42.28
CA LYS A 587 -34.12 2.16 -41.70
C LYS A 587 -34.97 1.15 -40.94
N TYR A 588 -34.92 -0.13 -41.32
CA TYR A 588 -35.83 -1.15 -40.86
C TYR A 588 -35.08 -2.39 -40.34
N VAL A 589 -35.77 -3.23 -39.56
CA VAL A 589 -35.19 -4.48 -39.10
C VAL A 589 -35.21 -5.52 -40.24
N LEU A 590 -34.03 -5.98 -40.64
CA LEU A 590 -33.83 -7.01 -41.64
C LEU A 590 -33.17 -8.24 -41.07
N GLY A 591 -33.65 -9.44 -41.40
CA GLY A 591 -33.02 -10.70 -41.03
C GLY A 591 -33.28 -11.84 -42.01
N ARG A 592 -32.41 -12.85 -41.95
CA ARG A 592 -32.56 -14.12 -42.67
C ARG A 592 -33.28 -15.12 -41.77
N ILE A 593 -34.38 -15.64 -42.23
CA ILE A 593 -35.25 -16.54 -41.46
C ILE A 593 -34.93 -18.01 -41.74
N GLY A 594 -34.50 -18.34 -42.94
CA GLY A 594 -34.13 -19.68 -43.37
C GLY A 594 -33.49 -19.62 -44.75
N GLY A 595 -32.92 -20.66 -45.28
CA GLY A 595 -32.45 -20.80 -46.66
C GLY A 595 -32.29 -19.51 -47.48
N ASP A 596 -33.25 -19.27 -48.38
CA ASP A 596 -33.46 -18.07 -49.19
C ASP A 596 -34.55 -17.14 -48.64
N GLU A 597 -35.00 -17.36 -47.41
CA GLU A 597 -36.08 -16.61 -46.78
C GLU A 597 -35.56 -15.45 -45.94
N PHE A 598 -36.01 -14.25 -46.22
CA PHE A 598 -35.69 -13.03 -45.47
C PHE A 598 -36.96 -12.35 -44.97
N ALA A 599 -36.86 -11.65 -43.87
CA ALA A 599 -37.95 -10.85 -43.33
C ALA A 599 -37.53 -9.43 -43.02
N VAL A 600 -38.44 -8.48 -43.17
CA VAL A 600 -38.24 -7.07 -42.80
C VAL A 600 -39.42 -6.61 -41.96
N LEU A 601 -39.12 -6.00 -40.80
CA LEU A 601 -40.13 -5.23 -40.07
C LEU A 601 -39.90 -3.75 -40.35
N ALA A 602 -40.88 -3.10 -40.97
CA ALA A 602 -40.82 -1.71 -41.34
C ALA A 602 -41.91 -0.90 -40.62
N THR A 603 -41.51 -0.06 -39.72
CA THR A 603 -42.41 0.91 -39.03
C THR A 603 -42.72 2.10 -39.94
N GLU A 604 -43.94 2.64 -39.82
CA GLU A 604 -44.41 3.80 -40.61
C GLU A 604 -44.32 3.65 -42.14
N MET A 605 -44.16 2.44 -42.64
CA MET A 605 -44.16 2.19 -44.07
C MET A 605 -45.60 2.08 -44.64
N THR A 606 -45.86 2.77 -45.73
CA THR A 606 -47.10 2.69 -46.47
C THR A 606 -46.99 1.69 -47.63
N GLU A 607 -48.14 1.17 -48.14
CA GLU A 607 -48.15 0.30 -49.31
C GLU A 607 -47.49 0.96 -50.54
N LYS A 608 -47.69 2.26 -50.72
CA LYS A 608 -47.05 3.01 -51.81
C LYS A 608 -45.51 3.00 -51.69
N GLU A 609 -44.97 3.15 -50.49
CA GLU A 609 -43.54 3.08 -50.24
C GLU A 609 -43.01 1.64 -50.43
N PHE A 610 -43.74 0.64 -49.94
CA PHE A 610 -43.39 -0.76 -50.19
C PHE A 610 -43.30 -1.06 -51.70
N LEU A 611 -44.28 -0.63 -52.50
CA LEU A 611 -44.25 -0.83 -53.96
C LEU A 611 -43.06 -0.12 -54.63
N LYS A 612 -42.63 1.03 -54.11
CA LYS A 612 -41.42 1.73 -54.54
C LYS A 612 -40.15 0.93 -54.20
N CYS A 613 -40.06 0.44 -52.97
CA CYS A 613 -38.96 -0.43 -52.53
C CYS A 613 -38.89 -1.70 -53.39
N LYS A 614 -40.00 -2.33 -53.64
CA LYS A 614 -40.09 -3.54 -54.50
C LYS A 614 -39.54 -3.29 -55.90
N LYS A 615 -39.94 -2.19 -56.55
CA LYS A 615 -39.38 -1.79 -57.87
C LYS A 615 -37.87 -1.56 -57.82
N THR A 616 -37.37 -1.02 -56.71
CA THR A 616 -35.95 -0.81 -56.49
C THR A 616 -35.21 -2.14 -56.35
N VAL A 617 -35.78 -3.10 -55.60
CA VAL A 617 -35.25 -4.47 -55.49
C VAL A 617 -35.18 -5.13 -56.84
N ASP A 618 -36.29 -5.09 -57.64
CA ASP A 618 -36.34 -5.66 -59.02
C ASP A 618 -35.23 -5.05 -59.90
N THR A 619 -35.05 -3.74 -59.84
CA THR A 619 -34.01 -3.05 -60.62
C THR A 619 -32.59 -3.48 -60.18
N LEU A 620 -32.34 -3.61 -58.88
CA LEU A 620 -31.06 -4.08 -58.37
C LEU A 620 -30.80 -5.54 -58.73
N CYS A 621 -31.80 -6.41 -58.68
CA CYS A 621 -31.72 -7.80 -59.14
C CYS A 621 -31.34 -7.87 -60.61
N ALA A 622 -31.99 -7.06 -61.46
CA ALA A 622 -31.69 -7.02 -62.93
C ALA A 622 -30.26 -6.51 -63.18
N ASN A 623 -29.82 -5.50 -62.46
CA ASN A 623 -28.45 -4.96 -62.55
C ASN A 623 -27.41 -5.99 -62.08
N TRP A 624 -27.68 -6.69 -61.00
CA TRP A 624 -26.80 -7.76 -60.49
C TRP A 624 -26.71 -8.89 -61.51
N THR A 625 -27.86 -9.33 -62.08
CA THR A 625 -27.90 -10.36 -63.13
C THR A 625 -27.01 -10.01 -64.31
N LYS A 626 -27.10 -8.76 -64.84
CA LYS A 626 -26.23 -8.28 -65.91
C LYS A 626 -24.77 -8.31 -65.57
N LYS A 627 -24.45 -7.84 -64.32
CA LYS A 627 -23.06 -7.80 -63.81
C LYS A 627 -22.46 -9.20 -63.62
N ASN A 628 -23.31 -10.19 -63.30
CA ASN A 628 -22.93 -11.59 -63.15
C ASN A 628 -22.93 -12.37 -64.47
N GLY A 629 -22.81 -11.70 -65.60
CA GLY A 629 -22.68 -12.34 -66.91
C GLY A 629 -23.93 -13.02 -67.40
N ASN A 630 -25.12 -12.70 -66.85
CA ASN A 630 -26.42 -13.36 -67.17
C ASN A 630 -26.42 -14.88 -66.94
N LEU A 631 -25.60 -15.37 -66.01
CA LEU A 631 -25.50 -16.81 -65.73
C LEU A 631 -26.85 -17.39 -65.33
N TYR A 632 -27.56 -16.67 -64.47
CA TYR A 632 -28.97 -16.91 -64.10
C TYR A 632 -29.64 -15.59 -63.74
N LYS A 633 -30.96 -15.58 -63.76
CA LYS A 633 -31.75 -14.39 -63.42
C LYS A 633 -32.02 -14.37 -61.92
N LEU A 634 -31.39 -13.43 -61.22
CA LEU A 634 -31.73 -13.14 -59.79
C LEU A 634 -33.11 -12.48 -59.73
N SER A 635 -34.01 -13.00 -58.94
CA SER A 635 -35.37 -12.46 -58.75
C SER A 635 -35.83 -12.75 -57.32
N ILE A 636 -36.40 -11.76 -56.66
CA ILE A 636 -36.89 -11.85 -55.28
C ILE A 636 -38.42 -11.66 -55.34
N SER A 637 -39.15 -12.53 -54.67
CA SER A 637 -40.58 -12.37 -54.45
C SER A 637 -40.80 -11.77 -53.06
N MET A 638 -41.81 -10.90 -52.93
CA MET A 638 -42.03 -10.14 -51.68
C MET A 638 -43.49 -10.05 -51.33
N GLY A 639 -43.91 -10.61 -50.21
CA GLY A 639 -45.22 -10.45 -49.60
C GLY A 639 -45.21 -9.55 -48.39
N PHE A 640 -46.30 -8.83 -48.12
CA PHE A 640 -46.39 -8.00 -46.94
C PHE A 640 -47.71 -8.11 -46.21
N GLN A 641 -47.69 -7.89 -44.90
CA GLN A 641 -48.86 -7.73 -44.03
C GLN A 641 -48.71 -6.48 -43.21
N GLU A 642 -49.71 -5.60 -43.21
CA GLU A 642 -49.76 -4.42 -42.36
C GLU A 642 -50.09 -4.83 -40.92
N PHE A 643 -49.49 -4.17 -39.93
CA PHE A 643 -49.89 -4.24 -38.56
C PHE A 643 -50.46 -2.89 -38.07
N PRO A 644 -51.50 -2.92 -37.20
CA PRO A 644 -52.16 -1.72 -36.71
C PRO A 644 -51.29 -0.96 -35.73
N SER A 645 -51.71 0.26 -35.46
CA SER A 645 -50.99 1.15 -34.50
C SER A 645 -51.18 0.78 -33.02
N HIS A 646 -52.04 -0.17 -32.71
CA HIS A 646 -52.30 -0.68 -31.36
C HIS A 646 -52.36 -2.21 -31.37
N ASP A 647 -52.02 -2.82 -30.28
CA ASP A 647 -52.04 -4.28 -30.19
C ASP A 647 -53.49 -4.78 -30.19
N GLY A 648 -53.94 -5.20 -31.37
CA GLY A 648 -55.26 -5.79 -31.58
C GLY A 648 -55.30 -7.30 -31.35
N GLY A 649 -54.33 -7.87 -30.63
CA GLY A 649 -54.20 -9.31 -30.44
C GLY A 649 -53.48 -10.02 -31.60
N TYR A 650 -52.91 -9.27 -32.54
CA TYR A 650 -52.05 -9.81 -33.62
C TYR A 650 -50.64 -10.09 -33.07
N GLY A 651 -50.45 -11.31 -32.66
CA GLY A 651 -49.12 -11.75 -32.27
C GLY A 651 -48.14 -11.66 -33.45
N PHE A 652 -46.88 -11.23 -33.17
CA PHE A 652 -45.78 -11.09 -34.16
C PHE A 652 -45.64 -12.28 -35.09
N ARG A 653 -45.85 -13.51 -34.63
CA ARG A 653 -45.77 -14.75 -35.43
C ARG A 653 -46.91 -14.88 -36.45
N ILE A 654 -48.09 -14.32 -36.11
CA ILE A 654 -49.26 -14.34 -37.05
C ILE A 654 -48.96 -13.41 -38.21
N LEU A 655 -48.47 -12.21 -37.94
CA LEU A 655 -48.08 -11.24 -38.98
C LEU A 655 -47.02 -11.80 -39.94
N LEU A 656 -46.03 -12.51 -39.38
CA LEU A 656 -45.01 -13.15 -40.21
C LEU A 656 -45.61 -14.22 -41.11
N SER A 657 -46.51 -15.05 -40.58
CA SER A 657 -47.20 -16.09 -41.33
C SER A 657 -48.14 -15.54 -42.45
N GLU A 658 -48.82 -14.42 -42.16
CA GLU A 658 -49.68 -13.73 -43.14
C GLU A 658 -48.88 -13.09 -44.26
N ALA A 659 -47.72 -12.50 -43.95
CA ALA A 659 -46.79 -11.97 -44.96
C ALA A 659 -46.24 -13.09 -45.87
N ASP A 660 -45.91 -14.25 -45.30
CA ASP A 660 -45.49 -15.44 -46.06
C ASP A 660 -46.60 -15.96 -46.95
N ALA A 661 -47.87 -16.06 -46.48
CA ALA A 661 -49.02 -16.46 -47.32
C ALA A 661 -49.21 -15.53 -48.51
N LYS A 662 -49.00 -14.20 -48.33
CA LYS A 662 -49.07 -13.25 -49.44
C LYS A 662 -47.88 -13.37 -50.39
N LEU A 663 -46.74 -13.70 -49.97
CA LEU A 663 -45.56 -14.03 -50.74
C LEU A 663 -45.86 -15.23 -51.64
N TYR A 664 -46.50 -16.28 -51.11
CA TYR A 664 -46.88 -17.47 -51.88
C TYR A 664 -47.79 -17.11 -53.00
N ILE A 665 -48.78 -16.23 -52.81
CA ILE A 665 -49.70 -15.77 -53.90
C ILE A 665 -48.90 -15.08 -55.01
N GLU A 666 -47.97 -14.16 -54.65
CA GLU A 666 -47.10 -13.49 -55.62
C GLU A 666 -46.27 -14.49 -56.46
N LYS A 667 -45.68 -15.50 -55.80
CA LYS A 667 -44.93 -16.55 -56.48
C LYS A 667 -45.83 -17.32 -57.55
N GLN A 668 -47.07 -17.58 -57.20
CA GLN A 668 -48.02 -18.23 -58.12
C GLN A 668 -48.37 -17.36 -59.36
N GLU A 669 -48.56 -16.06 -59.14
CA GLU A 669 -48.80 -15.11 -60.23
C GLU A 669 -47.58 -14.97 -61.15
N LYS A 670 -46.35 -14.88 -60.56
CA LYS A 670 -45.12 -14.86 -61.35
C LYS A 670 -44.95 -16.15 -62.19
N LYS A 671 -45.35 -17.33 -61.69
CA LYS A 671 -45.31 -18.60 -62.38
C LYS A 671 -46.35 -18.64 -63.58
N LYS A 672 -47.53 -18.06 -63.37
CA LYS A 672 -48.54 -17.94 -64.42
C LYS A 672 -48.14 -17.02 -65.60
N LYS A 673 -47.39 -15.92 -65.27
CA LYS A 673 -46.88 -14.98 -66.30
C LYS A 673 -45.63 -15.49 -67.04
N ARG A 674 -44.99 -16.56 -66.55
CA ARG A 674 -43.83 -17.20 -67.19
C ARG A 674 -44.19 -18.40 -68.03
N LYS A 675 -45.46 -18.91 -67.96
CA LYS A 675 -46.08 -19.86 -68.90
C LYS A 675 -46.76 -19.10 -70.03
#